data_831a66faee7d409b054e8b492b21d938
#
_entry.id   831a66faee7d409b054e8b492b21d938
#
_cell.length_a   1.000
_cell.length_b   1.000
_cell.length_c   1.000
_cell.angle_alpha   90.00
_cell.angle_beta   90.00
_cell.angle_gamma   90.00
#
_symmetry.space_group_name_H-M   'P 1'
#
loop_
_entity.id
_entity.type
_entity.pdbx_description
1 polymer ?
#
loop_
_entity_poly.entity_id
_entity_poly.type
_entity_poly.pdbx_seq_one_letter_code
_entity_poly.pdbx_strand_id
1 'polypeptide(L)'
;MLQSSNPNFRSLDLSLGTPTATVPTSTSVPAATSSAAASLCGSTNFGNEEDPSGSLSLTPQDARELLTHPTRAYVYASVSQPQSPRHRGSSTRTAPHGLNGRSTSISSQLEKTKKLLKMTEGEDKPLTILHYNDVYNIESMAETEPVGGAARFATAIKGYAHLNPLVLFSGDAFSPSMLSTFTQGEQMVPVLNSVGTHCAVFGNHDFDHGLDVLVQLIKKTEFPWLMSNVVDNETGRPLGGGKISHFILHNQISIGLIGLVEREWLETLPTIDPNEVTYIDYVEAGNRLARELRNEGCDLIIALTHMRTPNDINLAEKCNGIDIILGGHDHVREVTEINGKMIVKSGTDFQQFSVITIERDAANREHFTTDVKCVDVTAKIPEDPELKEELSKYAKFIESKLSDVMGVFSVELDGRFSRVRTQETNLGNWVCDVVLAAVGADVVILNGGTFRSDRIHPVGAFTMGDLVNVIPMRDPLILLEVSGRVLWQALENGVSAYPKLEGRFPQVAGISFAFNPLAEPGKRIDPQLIQVGDEYLNLEQTYKLCVKSYIFMGCDGYTMFKGVNVLMDDDACPELGITLQNHFKAINSRKCGQNTKHRQSLVTLSRRHSLVQCLDSMDLDGPSPIRKLSVGHHNKSMDLSHGNSQKMLRRASLDDLEQSSCELAPQLEHRIVMIQNEEHHRQLLYKKETQIMNSTITEAEDDYKSRQFDFKPGPEVERNI
;
A
#
# COMPACT_ATOMS: atom_id res chain seq x y z
N MET A 1 -45.05 -1.65 4.33
CA MET A 1 -45.51 -2.94 3.81
C MET A 1 -44.57 -3.35 2.72
N LEU A 2 -43.72 -4.20 3.03
CA LEU A 2 -43.22 -5.42 2.48
C LEU A 2 -41.87 -5.75 3.15
N GLN A 3 -41.97 -6.72 4.05
CA GLN A 3 -40.84 -7.42 4.67
C GLN A 3 -40.21 -8.33 3.61
N SER A 4 -38.89 -8.34 3.55
CA SER A 4 -38.13 -9.53 3.15
C SER A 4 -36.91 -9.67 4.05
N SER A 5 -37.08 -10.52 5.03
CA SER A 5 -36.08 -11.11 5.91
C SER A 5 -35.12 -11.98 5.10
N ASN A 6 -33.84 -11.74 5.21
CA ASN A 6 -32.81 -12.64 4.74
C ASN A 6 -32.12 -13.26 5.98
N PRO A 7 -32.30 -14.55 6.27
CA PRO A 7 -31.57 -15.21 7.34
C PRO A 7 -30.47 -16.07 6.71
N ASN A 8 -29.20 -15.76 6.93
CA ASN A 8 -28.17 -16.80 6.97
C ASN A 8 -26.76 -16.14 7.16
N PHE A 9 -26.45 -15.83 8.41
CA PHE A 9 -25.07 -15.86 8.87
C PHE A 9 -24.96 -16.97 9.91
N ARG A 10 -24.46 -18.13 9.49
CA ARG A 10 -23.99 -19.17 10.42
C ARG A 10 -22.50 -18.98 10.64
N SER A 11 -22.17 -18.67 11.87
CA SER A 11 -20.83 -18.74 12.43
C SER A 11 -20.23 -20.13 12.23
N LEU A 12 -19.05 -20.22 11.63
CA LEU A 12 -18.23 -21.42 11.65
C LEU A 12 -17.60 -21.54 13.03
N ASP A 13 -18.17 -22.42 13.84
CA ASP A 13 -17.61 -22.90 15.10
C ASP A 13 -16.47 -23.88 14.77
N LEU A 14 -15.23 -23.43 14.89
CA LEU A 14 -14.06 -24.29 14.93
C LEU A 14 -13.87 -24.80 16.37
N SER A 15 -14.63 -25.81 16.75
CA SER A 15 -14.34 -26.61 17.94
C SER A 15 -13.21 -27.59 17.64
N LEU A 16 -12.03 -27.29 18.12
CA LEU A 16 -10.89 -28.22 18.20
C LEU A 16 -11.21 -29.32 19.22
N GLY A 17 -11.58 -30.48 18.72
CA GLY A 17 -11.64 -31.71 19.49
C GLY A 17 -10.25 -32.29 19.70
N THR A 18 -9.86 -32.43 20.95
CA THR A 18 -8.66 -33.15 21.38
C THR A 18 -8.80 -34.66 21.10
N PRO A 19 -7.85 -35.31 20.43
CA PRO A 19 -7.76 -36.77 20.44
C PRO A 19 -6.80 -37.22 21.54
N THR A 20 -7.37 -37.99 22.46
CA THR A 20 -6.62 -38.84 23.43
C THR A 20 -5.82 -39.91 22.70
N ALA A 21 -4.59 -39.99 23.08
CA ALA A 21 -3.64 -41.01 22.62
C ALA A 21 -3.97 -42.41 23.15
N THR A 22 -3.97 -43.40 22.27
CA THR A 22 -3.70 -44.79 22.61
C THR A 22 -2.65 -45.34 21.67
N VAL A 23 -1.55 -45.76 22.27
CA VAL A 23 -0.42 -46.50 21.66
C VAL A 23 -0.83 -47.96 21.41
N PRO A 24 -0.40 -48.56 20.31
CA PRO A 24 0.19 -49.90 20.42
C PRO A 24 1.58 -50.03 19.71
N THR A 25 2.34 -50.86 20.33
CA THR A 25 3.70 -51.29 20.16
C THR A 25 4.03 -52.06 18.86
N SER A 26 5.27 -51.78 18.38
CA SER A 26 6.25 -52.70 17.74
C SER A 26 5.88 -53.56 16.54
N THR A 27 6.63 -53.47 15.45
CA THR A 27 7.54 -54.54 14.95
C THR A 27 8.44 -54.06 13.79
N SER A 28 9.74 -54.23 14.02
CA SER A 28 10.82 -54.69 13.13
C SER A 28 11.00 -54.15 11.69
N VAL A 29 12.23 -53.62 11.55
CA VAL A 29 13.06 -53.38 10.36
C VAL A 29 13.33 -54.70 9.55
N PRO A 30 13.64 -54.65 8.23
CA PRO A 30 15.05 -54.72 7.89
C PRO A 30 15.54 -53.75 6.80
N ALA A 31 16.85 -53.50 6.91
CA ALA A 31 17.70 -52.75 6.02
C ALA A 31 18.16 -53.59 4.80
N ALA A 32 18.46 -52.89 3.69
CA ALA A 32 19.46 -53.28 2.68
C ALA A 32 19.86 -52.02 1.92
N THR A 33 21.02 -51.46 2.15
CA THR A 33 22.37 -51.64 1.55
C THR A 33 22.49 -51.20 0.09
N SER A 34 23.30 -50.15 -0.07
CA SER A 34 24.52 -50.00 -0.89
C SER A 34 24.26 -49.77 -2.41
N SER A 35 24.91 -48.88 -3.03
CA SER A 35 26.24 -48.43 -3.25
C SER A 35 26.36 -47.79 -4.62
N ALA A 36 27.17 -46.87 -4.78
CA ALA A 36 28.38 -46.51 -5.50
C ALA A 36 28.11 -45.42 -6.54
N ALA A 37 28.66 -44.24 -6.44
CA ALA A 37 30.03 -43.76 -6.68
C ALA A 37 30.49 -43.89 -8.16
N ALA A 38 30.77 -42.71 -8.74
CA ALA A 38 31.95 -42.32 -9.51
C ALA A 38 31.62 -41.14 -10.41
N SER A 39 32.10 -39.96 -10.13
CA SER A 39 33.33 -39.32 -10.60
C SER A 39 33.63 -39.48 -12.10
N LEU A 40 33.54 -38.36 -12.81
CA LEU A 40 34.53 -38.05 -13.85
C LEU A 40 34.65 -36.55 -14.05
N CYS A 41 35.83 -36.07 -13.72
CA CYS A 41 36.41 -34.77 -13.98
C CYS A 41 36.80 -34.70 -15.47
N GLY A 42 36.59 -33.59 -16.11
CA GLY A 42 37.08 -33.32 -17.48
C GLY A 42 37.23 -31.81 -17.69
N SER A 43 38.37 -31.30 -17.27
CA SER A 43 38.87 -29.97 -17.61
C SER A 43 39.36 -29.94 -19.05
N THR A 44 38.89 -28.92 -19.83
CA THR A 44 39.65 -28.42 -20.97
C THR A 44 39.57 -26.89 -21.00
N ASN A 45 40.73 -26.28 -20.73
CA ASN A 45 41.07 -24.92 -21.09
C ASN A 45 41.05 -24.76 -22.62
N PHE A 46 40.46 -23.70 -23.14
CA PHE A 46 40.95 -23.03 -24.31
C PHE A 46 40.78 -21.52 -24.20
N GLY A 47 41.79 -20.84 -24.69
CA GLY A 47 42.25 -19.52 -24.45
C GLY A 47 41.40 -18.38 -25.07
N ASN A 48 41.75 -17.22 -24.54
CA ASN A 48 41.34 -15.90 -25.01
C ASN A 48 41.74 -15.66 -26.50
N GLU A 49 40.82 -15.19 -27.28
CA GLU A 49 41.09 -14.23 -28.36
C GLU A 49 39.87 -13.31 -28.51
N GLU A 50 40.08 -12.02 -28.23
CA GLU A 50 39.12 -10.93 -28.44
C GLU A 50 39.13 -10.58 -29.95
N ASP A 51 37.98 -10.61 -30.61
CA ASP A 51 37.74 -9.94 -31.90
C ASP A 51 36.56 -8.97 -31.77
N PRO A 52 36.75 -7.66 -31.91
CA PRO A 52 35.70 -6.63 -31.70
C PRO A 52 35.02 -6.24 -33.04
N SER A 53 34.28 -7.16 -33.67
CA SER A 53 33.40 -6.79 -34.79
C SER A 53 32.27 -7.78 -35.00
N GLY A 54 31.44 -7.97 -33.96
CA GLY A 54 30.26 -8.82 -34.02
C GLY A 54 29.03 -8.13 -34.60
N SER A 55 28.95 -8.03 -35.94
CA SER A 55 27.66 -7.85 -36.61
C SER A 55 26.92 -9.18 -36.59
N LEU A 56 25.94 -9.36 -35.70
CA LEU A 56 25.02 -10.48 -35.70
C LEU A 56 24.16 -10.41 -36.99
N SER A 57 24.53 -11.16 -37.98
CA SER A 57 23.69 -11.46 -39.13
C SER A 57 22.83 -12.69 -38.80
N LEU A 58 21.55 -12.46 -38.47
CA LEU A 58 20.56 -13.52 -38.29
C LEU A 58 20.33 -14.23 -39.64
N THR A 59 20.50 -15.54 -39.66
CA THR A 59 20.16 -16.35 -40.83
C THR A 59 18.64 -16.57 -40.90
N PRO A 60 18.08 -16.92 -42.08
CA PRO A 60 16.67 -17.26 -42.21
C PRO A 60 16.21 -18.43 -41.31
N GLN A 61 17.16 -19.21 -40.79
CA GLN A 61 16.90 -20.32 -39.90
C GLN A 61 16.74 -19.85 -38.45
N ASP A 62 17.52 -18.85 -38.03
CA ASP A 62 17.38 -18.19 -36.70
C ASP A 62 16.03 -17.46 -36.59
N ALA A 63 15.55 -16.89 -37.70
CA ALA A 63 14.22 -16.25 -37.75
C ALA A 63 13.07 -17.27 -37.64
N ARG A 64 13.27 -18.52 -38.07
CA ARG A 64 12.27 -19.60 -37.92
C ARG A 64 12.26 -20.17 -36.51
N GLU A 65 13.39 -20.30 -35.84
CA GLU A 65 13.45 -20.72 -34.41
C GLU A 65 12.83 -19.70 -33.48
N LEU A 66 12.94 -18.39 -33.76
CA LEU A 66 12.25 -17.32 -33.04
C LEU A 66 10.73 -17.35 -33.20
N LEU A 67 10.23 -17.90 -34.29
CA LEU A 67 8.79 -18.02 -34.54
C LEU A 67 8.14 -19.26 -33.94
N THR A 68 8.91 -20.26 -33.50
CA THR A 68 8.41 -21.52 -32.94
C THR A 68 8.35 -21.53 -31.40
N HIS A 69 8.97 -20.54 -30.74
CA HIS A 69 8.88 -20.35 -29.27
C HIS A 69 8.49 -18.92 -28.96
N PRO A 70 7.22 -18.65 -28.60
CA PRO A 70 6.71 -17.28 -28.35
C PRO A 70 7.36 -16.55 -27.18
N THR A 71 8.05 -17.24 -26.31
CA THR A 71 8.69 -16.67 -25.11
C THR A 71 10.07 -16.03 -25.35
N ARG A 72 10.63 -16.02 -26.55
CA ARG A 72 11.99 -15.50 -26.84
C ARG A 72 12.12 -14.29 -27.73
N ALA A 73 11.03 -13.74 -28.26
CA ALA A 73 11.06 -12.63 -29.24
C ALA A 73 10.89 -11.24 -28.58
N TYR A 74 11.52 -10.99 -27.40
CA TYR A 74 11.50 -9.67 -26.79
C TYR A 74 12.77 -8.89 -27.12
N VAL A 75 12.64 -7.88 -28.00
CA VAL A 75 13.70 -6.90 -28.23
C VAL A 75 13.63 -5.84 -27.13
N TYR A 76 14.51 -5.90 -26.14
CA TYR A 76 14.64 -4.90 -25.09
C TYR A 76 15.29 -3.62 -25.66
N ALA A 77 14.51 -2.56 -25.82
CA ALA A 77 15.03 -1.24 -26.10
C ALA A 77 14.93 -0.38 -24.82
N SER A 78 16.03 -0.25 -24.09
CA SER A 78 16.14 0.74 -23.01
C SER A 78 16.46 2.10 -23.62
N VAL A 79 15.57 3.07 -23.46
CA VAL A 79 15.86 4.48 -23.79
C VAL A 79 16.78 5.04 -22.68
N SER A 80 18.05 5.22 -23.00
CA SER A 80 18.97 5.95 -22.13
C SER A 80 18.69 7.46 -22.23
N GLN A 81 18.33 8.07 -21.11
CA GLN A 81 18.16 9.52 -21.01
C GLN A 81 19.50 10.27 -21.25
N PRO A 82 19.46 11.47 -21.86
CA PRO A 82 20.64 12.31 -21.98
C PRO A 82 21.02 12.87 -20.60
N GLN A 83 22.28 12.65 -20.22
CA GLN A 83 22.87 13.20 -19.00
C GLN A 83 22.91 14.72 -19.06
N SER A 84 22.38 15.40 -18.06
CA SER A 84 22.56 16.84 -17.85
C SER A 84 24.02 17.18 -17.55
N PRO A 85 24.58 18.27 -18.09
CA PRO A 85 25.99 18.60 -17.91
C PRO A 85 26.25 19.17 -16.52
N ARG A 86 27.07 18.49 -15.72
CA ARG A 86 27.68 19.08 -14.53
C ARG A 86 28.71 20.13 -14.92
N HIS A 87 28.49 21.36 -14.54
CA HIS A 87 29.52 22.43 -14.60
C HIS A 87 30.75 22.03 -13.79
N ARG A 88 31.89 21.88 -14.49
CA ARG A 88 33.24 22.11 -13.94
C ARG A 88 34.16 22.72 -14.98
N GLY A 89 34.89 23.68 -14.49
CA GLY A 89 35.72 24.69 -15.11
C GLY A 89 36.71 24.24 -16.18
N SER A 90 37.07 25.26 -16.90
CA SER A 90 38.00 25.38 -17.99
C SER A 90 39.35 24.68 -17.84
N SER A 91 39.74 23.93 -18.86
CA SER A 91 41.12 24.00 -19.38
C SER A 91 41.15 23.52 -20.83
N THR A 92 41.71 24.37 -21.66
CA THR A 92 41.97 24.20 -23.07
C THR A 92 42.92 23.05 -23.38
N ARG A 93 42.55 22.16 -24.34
CA ARG A 93 43.49 21.54 -25.26
C ARG A 93 42.76 20.85 -26.43
N THR A 94 43.11 21.29 -27.59
CA THR A 94 43.13 20.73 -28.96
C THR A 94 42.52 19.33 -29.20
N ALA A 95 41.66 19.30 -30.21
CA ALA A 95 41.05 18.11 -30.81
C ALA A 95 42.04 17.27 -31.62
N PRO A 96 41.73 16.00 -31.83
CA PRO A 96 41.80 15.43 -33.16
C PRO A 96 40.51 14.74 -33.60
N HIS A 97 40.40 14.62 -34.91
CA HIS A 97 39.32 14.18 -35.78
C HIS A 97 38.67 12.82 -35.46
N GLY A 98 37.36 12.80 -35.55
CA GLY A 98 36.54 11.85 -36.30
C GLY A 98 36.48 10.40 -35.85
N LEU A 99 35.38 10.05 -35.10
CA LEU A 99 34.76 8.73 -35.22
C LEU A 99 33.24 8.94 -35.16
N ASN A 100 32.63 8.96 -36.36
CA ASN A 100 31.17 8.85 -36.52
C ASN A 100 30.71 7.42 -36.17
N GLY A 101 30.43 7.16 -34.88
CA GLY A 101 29.63 6.05 -34.45
C GLY A 101 28.15 6.36 -34.74
N ARG A 102 27.60 5.84 -35.80
CA ARG A 102 26.17 5.89 -36.08
C ARG A 102 25.42 5.12 -35.00
N SER A 103 24.84 5.84 -34.07
CA SER A 103 23.72 5.36 -33.26
C SER A 103 22.59 5.02 -34.24
N THR A 104 22.39 3.73 -34.51
CA THR A 104 21.21 3.29 -35.25
C THR A 104 20.01 3.51 -34.35
N SER A 105 19.18 4.50 -34.70
CA SER A 105 17.95 4.81 -33.93
C SER A 105 17.03 3.59 -33.90
N ILE A 106 16.26 3.45 -32.83
CA ILE A 106 15.22 2.42 -32.64
C ILE A 106 14.34 2.33 -33.92
N SER A 107 13.99 3.48 -34.51
CA SER A 107 13.26 3.58 -35.76
C SER A 107 13.90 2.82 -36.93
N SER A 108 15.23 2.80 -37.02
CA SER A 108 15.92 2.09 -38.14
C SER A 108 15.95 0.56 -37.92
N GLN A 109 15.95 0.10 -36.67
CA GLN A 109 15.83 -1.32 -36.34
C GLN A 109 14.38 -1.79 -36.54
N LEU A 110 13.42 -0.96 -36.09
CA LEU A 110 12.00 -1.20 -36.28
C LEU A 110 11.62 -1.30 -37.75
N GLU A 111 12.11 -0.37 -38.60
CA GLU A 111 11.92 -0.38 -40.05
C GLU A 111 12.49 -1.64 -40.69
N LYS A 112 13.67 -2.09 -40.25
CA LYS A 112 14.28 -3.34 -40.72
C LYS A 112 13.46 -4.56 -40.32
N THR A 113 12.97 -4.61 -39.10
CA THR A 113 12.15 -5.71 -38.58
C THR A 113 10.77 -5.72 -39.26
N LYS A 114 10.11 -4.57 -39.41
CA LYS A 114 8.86 -4.42 -40.20
C LYS A 114 9.04 -4.84 -41.63
N LYS A 115 10.19 -4.53 -42.25
CA LYS A 115 10.49 -4.92 -43.66
C LYS A 115 10.76 -6.42 -43.82
N LEU A 116 11.37 -7.06 -42.81
CA LEU A 116 11.55 -8.52 -42.76
C LEU A 116 10.22 -9.25 -42.58
N LEU A 117 9.35 -8.75 -41.71
CA LEU A 117 8.02 -9.32 -41.44
C LEU A 117 7.02 -9.09 -42.59
N LYS A 118 7.11 -7.96 -43.30
CA LYS A 118 6.32 -7.72 -44.54
C LYS A 118 6.64 -8.66 -45.67
N MET A 119 7.74 -9.40 -45.61
CA MET A 119 8.09 -10.43 -46.62
C MET A 119 7.42 -11.78 -46.34
N THR A 120 6.75 -11.96 -45.20
CA THR A 120 5.85 -13.08 -44.94
C THR A 120 4.42 -12.57 -45.15
N GLU A 121 3.88 -12.72 -46.35
CA GLU A 121 2.48 -12.44 -46.69
C GLU A 121 1.57 -13.35 -45.85
N GLY A 122 1.20 -12.84 -44.64
CA GLY A 122 0.17 -13.42 -43.79
C GLY A 122 -1.00 -12.45 -43.74
N GLU A 123 -2.22 -12.97 -43.80
CA GLU A 123 -3.45 -12.21 -43.59
C GLU A 123 -3.33 -11.38 -42.30
N ASP A 124 -3.83 -10.13 -42.30
CA ASP A 124 -3.94 -9.27 -41.12
C ASP A 124 -4.80 -10.00 -40.06
N LYS A 125 -4.17 -10.67 -39.10
CA LYS A 125 -4.88 -11.35 -38.01
C LYS A 125 -5.29 -10.33 -36.95
N PRO A 126 -6.50 -10.45 -36.42
CA PRO A 126 -6.90 -9.63 -35.29
C PRO A 126 -5.89 -9.69 -34.13
N LEU A 127 -5.66 -8.57 -33.45
CA LEU A 127 -4.94 -8.55 -32.20
C LEU A 127 -5.92 -8.88 -31.07
N THR A 128 -5.64 -9.93 -30.31
CA THR A 128 -6.40 -10.28 -29.12
C THR A 128 -5.63 -9.84 -27.87
N ILE A 129 -6.27 -9.08 -27.00
CA ILE A 129 -5.73 -8.71 -25.68
C ILE A 129 -6.60 -9.38 -24.62
N LEU A 130 -5.97 -9.99 -23.62
CA LEU A 130 -6.63 -10.42 -22.40
C LEU A 130 -6.24 -9.47 -21.31
N HIS A 131 -7.22 -8.81 -20.67
CA HIS A 131 -6.99 -7.82 -19.64
C HIS A 131 -7.63 -8.23 -18.33
N TYR A 132 -6.91 -8.02 -17.23
CA TYR A 132 -7.36 -8.22 -15.87
C TYR A 132 -6.68 -7.22 -14.90
N ASN A 133 -7.22 -7.04 -13.72
CA ASN A 133 -6.80 -6.07 -12.71
C ASN A 133 -7.19 -6.52 -11.30
N ASP A 134 -6.54 -5.96 -10.27
CA ASP A 134 -6.96 -6.05 -8.85
C ASP A 134 -7.20 -7.49 -8.39
N VAL A 135 -6.13 -8.27 -8.28
CA VAL A 135 -6.17 -9.70 -7.94
C VAL A 135 -5.44 -9.95 -6.62
N TYR A 136 -6.16 -10.35 -5.59
CA TYR A 136 -5.68 -10.42 -4.22
C TYR A 136 -5.68 -11.84 -3.65
N ASN A 137 -6.79 -12.58 -3.86
CA ASN A 137 -7.03 -13.88 -3.26
C ASN A 137 -6.80 -14.98 -4.28
N ILE A 138 -5.90 -15.93 -3.96
CA ILE A 138 -5.63 -17.06 -4.85
C ILE A 138 -6.70 -18.15 -4.79
N GLU A 139 -7.48 -18.21 -3.69
CA GLU A 139 -8.56 -19.16 -3.49
C GLU A 139 -9.80 -18.71 -4.27
N SER A 140 -10.65 -19.69 -4.62
CA SER A 140 -11.95 -19.40 -5.18
C SER A 140 -12.96 -19.03 -4.08
N MET A 141 -13.84 -18.07 -4.35
CA MET A 141 -14.97 -17.74 -3.47
C MET A 141 -16.04 -18.84 -3.62
N ALA A 142 -16.24 -19.64 -2.58
CA ALA A 142 -16.96 -20.92 -2.69
C ALA A 142 -18.49 -20.83 -2.91
N GLU A 143 -19.12 -19.67 -2.68
CA GLU A 143 -20.59 -19.62 -2.52
C GLU A 143 -21.33 -18.83 -3.63
N THR A 144 -20.64 -18.06 -4.47
CA THR A 144 -21.28 -17.21 -5.50
C THR A 144 -20.56 -17.28 -6.83
N GLU A 145 -21.29 -17.44 -7.92
CA GLU A 145 -20.73 -17.31 -9.27
C GLU A 145 -20.60 -15.82 -9.67
N PRO A 146 -19.53 -15.43 -10.33
CA PRO A 146 -18.35 -16.23 -10.72
C PRO A 146 -17.44 -16.54 -9.53
N VAL A 147 -17.05 -17.81 -9.37
CA VAL A 147 -16.26 -18.27 -8.21
C VAL A 147 -14.80 -17.82 -8.24
N GLY A 148 -14.25 -17.49 -9.41
CA GLY A 148 -12.86 -17.05 -9.55
C GLY A 148 -11.83 -18.11 -9.14
N GLY A 149 -10.73 -17.63 -8.52
CA GLY A 149 -9.61 -18.43 -8.06
C GLY A 149 -8.47 -18.52 -9.09
N ALA A 150 -7.23 -18.28 -8.62
CA ALA A 150 -6.04 -18.13 -9.48
C ALA A 150 -5.78 -19.34 -10.40
N ALA A 151 -5.89 -20.58 -9.86
CA ALA A 151 -5.65 -21.77 -10.68
C ALA A 151 -6.71 -21.98 -11.76
N ARG A 152 -7.95 -21.59 -11.47
CA ARG A 152 -9.06 -21.65 -12.43
C ARG A 152 -8.94 -20.57 -13.50
N PHE A 153 -8.57 -19.36 -13.07
CA PHE A 153 -8.27 -18.24 -13.94
C PHE A 153 -7.14 -18.55 -14.93
N ALA A 154 -6.05 -19.17 -14.48
CA ALA A 154 -4.96 -19.59 -15.33
C ALA A 154 -5.44 -20.55 -16.47
N THR A 155 -6.30 -21.51 -16.13
CA THR A 155 -6.92 -22.38 -17.14
C THR A 155 -7.77 -21.58 -18.13
N ALA A 156 -8.56 -20.62 -17.66
CA ALA A 156 -9.40 -19.78 -18.50
C ALA A 156 -8.56 -18.97 -19.51
N ILE A 157 -7.51 -18.30 -19.04
CA ILE A 157 -6.58 -17.52 -19.89
C ILE A 157 -5.88 -18.43 -20.91
N LYS A 158 -5.33 -19.58 -20.47
CA LYS A 158 -4.67 -20.56 -21.35
C LYS A 158 -5.60 -21.11 -22.43
N GLY A 159 -6.91 -21.12 -22.18
CA GLY A 159 -7.92 -21.48 -23.18
C GLY A 159 -7.90 -20.62 -24.45
N TYR A 160 -7.41 -19.40 -24.36
CA TYR A 160 -7.28 -18.45 -25.47
C TYR A 160 -5.90 -18.49 -26.16
N ALA A 161 -4.99 -19.38 -25.76
CA ALA A 161 -3.64 -19.48 -26.35
C ALA A 161 -3.63 -19.65 -27.86
N HIS A 162 -4.67 -20.27 -28.45
CA HIS A 162 -4.82 -20.46 -29.90
C HIS A 162 -4.99 -19.15 -30.68
N LEU A 163 -5.36 -18.03 -29.99
CA LEU A 163 -5.47 -16.68 -30.56
C LEU A 163 -4.15 -15.91 -30.46
N ASN A 164 -3.12 -16.47 -29.80
CA ASN A 164 -1.86 -15.80 -29.52
C ASN A 164 -2.10 -14.43 -28.83
N PRO A 165 -2.77 -14.40 -27.64
CA PRO A 165 -3.19 -13.15 -27.04
C PRO A 165 -2.03 -12.39 -26.38
N LEU A 166 -2.15 -11.06 -26.30
CA LEU A 166 -1.34 -10.20 -25.43
C LEU A 166 -2.03 -10.09 -24.08
N VAL A 167 -1.43 -10.57 -23.00
CA VAL A 167 -1.99 -10.53 -21.64
C VAL A 167 -1.47 -9.30 -20.91
N LEU A 168 -2.36 -8.40 -20.50
CA LEU A 168 -2.04 -7.14 -19.85
C LEU A 168 -2.72 -7.03 -18.48
N PHE A 169 -2.00 -6.46 -17.52
CA PHE A 169 -2.43 -6.37 -16.12
C PHE A 169 -2.39 -4.93 -15.61
N SER A 170 -3.48 -4.47 -14.98
CA SER A 170 -3.62 -3.10 -14.52
C SER A 170 -3.49 -2.93 -13.00
N GLY A 171 -2.53 -3.65 -12.38
CA GLY A 171 -2.06 -3.39 -11.02
C GLY A 171 -2.87 -4.03 -9.91
N ASP A 172 -2.31 -3.95 -8.71
CA ASP A 172 -2.78 -4.53 -7.45
C ASP A 172 -2.82 -6.07 -7.45
N ALA A 173 -1.64 -6.65 -7.19
CA ALA A 173 -1.48 -8.10 -7.11
C ALA A 173 -0.95 -8.57 -5.75
N PHE A 174 -0.01 -7.83 -5.14
CA PHE A 174 0.79 -8.37 -4.03
C PHE A 174 0.12 -8.23 -2.67
N SER A 175 -0.92 -7.41 -2.56
CA SER A 175 -1.70 -7.09 -1.36
C SER A 175 -3.04 -6.48 -1.78
N PRO A 176 -4.06 -6.49 -0.88
CA PRO A 176 -4.14 -7.16 0.41
C PRO A 176 -4.81 -8.54 0.32
N SER A 177 -4.30 -9.51 1.06
CA SER A 177 -5.00 -10.77 1.32
C SER A 177 -4.53 -11.38 2.64
N MET A 178 -5.28 -12.34 3.20
CA MET A 178 -4.79 -13.06 4.37
C MET A 178 -3.43 -13.72 4.06
N LEU A 179 -3.28 -14.30 2.88
CA LEU A 179 -2.04 -14.96 2.48
C LEU A 179 -0.89 -13.97 2.30
N SER A 180 -1.13 -12.79 1.72
CA SER A 180 -0.12 -11.76 1.53
C SER A 180 0.42 -11.21 2.86
N THR A 181 -0.39 -11.26 3.92
CA THR A 181 0.02 -10.92 5.29
C THR A 181 1.23 -11.74 5.73
N PHE A 182 1.32 -13.01 5.32
CA PHE A 182 2.41 -13.92 5.67
C PHE A 182 3.53 -13.97 4.63
N THR A 183 3.17 -13.94 3.35
CA THR A 183 4.09 -14.15 2.23
C THR A 183 4.62 -12.85 1.66
N GLN A 184 4.06 -11.70 2.08
CA GLN A 184 4.38 -10.37 1.54
C GLN A 184 4.17 -10.27 0.03
N GLY A 185 3.16 -11.00 -0.49
CA GLY A 185 2.83 -11.00 -1.91
C GLY A 185 3.56 -12.06 -2.75
N GLU A 186 4.49 -12.83 -2.18
CA GLU A 186 5.31 -13.80 -2.94
C GLU A 186 4.45 -14.87 -3.63
N GLN A 187 3.30 -15.24 -3.08
CA GLN A 187 2.36 -16.21 -3.65
C GLN A 187 1.81 -15.78 -5.03
N MET A 188 1.82 -14.48 -5.34
CA MET A 188 1.29 -13.97 -6.60
C MET A 188 2.27 -14.09 -7.77
N VAL A 189 3.57 -14.19 -7.50
CA VAL A 189 4.59 -14.31 -8.55
C VAL A 189 4.35 -15.53 -9.45
N PRO A 190 4.20 -16.77 -8.92
CA PRO A 190 3.90 -17.92 -9.77
C PRO A 190 2.56 -17.80 -10.50
N VAL A 191 1.56 -17.13 -9.92
CA VAL A 191 0.26 -16.89 -10.55
C VAL A 191 0.43 -16.01 -11.78
N LEU A 192 1.04 -14.83 -11.64
CA LEU A 192 1.23 -13.86 -12.71
C LEU A 192 2.07 -14.42 -13.85
N ASN A 193 3.11 -15.21 -13.52
CA ASN A 193 3.94 -15.90 -14.52
C ASN A 193 3.16 -17.02 -15.22
N SER A 194 2.38 -17.83 -14.48
CA SER A 194 1.58 -18.93 -15.07
C SER A 194 0.46 -18.45 -15.99
N VAL A 195 -0.13 -17.29 -15.66
CA VAL A 195 -1.12 -16.59 -16.51
C VAL A 195 -0.49 -16.10 -17.82
N GLY A 196 0.83 -15.92 -17.84
CA GLY A 196 1.57 -15.44 -19.01
C GLY A 196 1.42 -13.95 -19.24
N THR A 197 1.40 -13.16 -18.18
CA THR A 197 1.35 -11.69 -18.23
C THR A 197 2.52 -11.15 -19.06
N HIS A 198 2.23 -10.20 -19.95
CA HIS A 198 3.23 -9.62 -20.84
C HIS A 198 3.71 -8.24 -20.37
N CYS A 199 2.86 -7.49 -19.68
CA CYS A 199 3.19 -6.19 -19.11
C CYS A 199 2.15 -5.81 -18.03
N ALA A 200 2.59 -5.06 -17.02
CA ALA A 200 1.73 -4.56 -15.95
C ALA A 200 2.02 -3.10 -15.62
N VAL A 201 1.06 -2.39 -15.03
CA VAL A 201 1.26 -1.14 -14.27
C VAL A 201 1.19 -1.44 -12.79
N PHE A 202 1.85 -0.65 -11.94
CA PHE A 202 1.70 -0.78 -10.50
C PHE A 202 0.36 -0.21 -10.02
N GLY A 203 -0.26 -0.91 -9.07
CA GLY A 203 -1.32 -0.35 -8.24
C GLY A 203 -0.79 0.13 -6.89
N ASN A 204 -1.65 0.75 -6.07
CA ASN A 204 -1.25 1.29 -4.77
C ASN A 204 -0.92 0.18 -3.77
N HIS A 205 -1.67 -0.91 -3.78
CA HIS A 205 -1.45 -2.04 -2.88
C HIS A 205 -0.21 -2.87 -3.20
N ASP A 206 0.37 -2.74 -4.37
CA ASP A 206 1.65 -3.37 -4.67
C ASP A 206 2.78 -2.82 -3.77
N PHE A 207 2.61 -1.62 -3.20
CA PHE A 207 3.58 -0.97 -2.30
C PHE A 207 3.35 -1.25 -0.81
N ASP A 208 2.29 -1.91 -0.41
CA ASP A 208 1.90 -2.12 1.00
C ASP A 208 2.99 -2.76 1.85
N HIS A 209 3.74 -3.69 1.28
CA HIS A 209 4.84 -4.39 1.96
C HIS A 209 6.18 -3.63 1.92
N GLY A 210 6.21 -2.45 1.31
CA GLY A 210 7.37 -1.59 1.16
C GLY A 210 8.16 -1.84 -0.12
N LEU A 211 8.87 -0.79 -0.54
CA LEU A 211 9.56 -0.74 -1.83
C LEU A 211 10.62 -1.83 -2.01
N ASP A 212 11.35 -2.16 -0.94
CA ASP A 212 12.39 -3.20 -1.00
C ASP A 212 11.79 -4.59 -1.32
N VAL A 213 10.62 -4.89 -0.75
CA VAL A 213 9.89 -6.13 -1.02
C VAL A 213 9.37 -6.12 -2.44
N LEU A 214 8.72 -5.04 -2.87
CA LEU A 214 8.21 -4.88 -4.22
C LEU A 214 9.30 -5.10 -5.27
N VAL A 215 10.45 -4.43 -5.14
CA VAL A 215 11.59 -4.57 -6.06
C VAL A 215 12.13 -6.01 -6.12
N GLN A 216 12.01 -6.78 -5.02
CA GLN A 216 12.38 -8.20 -5.03
C GLN A 216 11.33 -9.06 -5.74
N LEU A 217 10.05 -8.78 -5.58
CA LEU A 217 8.95 -9.50 -6.22
C LEU A 217 8.96 -9.31 -7.73
N ILE A 218 9.06 -8.06 -8.20
CA ILE A 218 9.07 -7.77 -9.65
C ILE A 218 10.29 -8.34 -10.39
N LYS A 219 11.41 -8.61 -9.70
CA LYS A 219 12.55 -9.32 -10.29
C LYS A 219 12.27 -10.81 -10.53
N LYS A 220 11.28 -11.38 -9.85
CA LYS A 220 10.86 -12.77 -10.01
C LYS A 220 9.74 -12.91 -11.05
N THR A 221 9.07 -11.82 -11.44
CA THR A 221 8.11 -11.82 -12.54
C THR A 221 8.84 -11.81 -13.89
N GLU A 222 8.24 -12.46 -14.90
CA GLU A 222 8.84 -12.66 -16.22
C GLU A 222 8.48 -11.55 -17.22
N PHE A 223 7.93 -10.44 -16.76
CA PHE A 223 7.45 -9.31 -17.56
C PHE A 223 7.81 -7.97 -16.93
N PRO A 224 7.81 -6.87 -17.72
CA PRO A 224 8.07 -5.53 -17.21
C PRO A 224 6.86 -4.93 -16.50
N TRP A 225 7.14 -4.15 -15.46
CA TRP A 225 6.21 -3.26 -14.77
C TRP A 225 6.40 -1.82 -15.23
N LEU A 226 5.31 -1.06 -15.35
CA LEU A 226 5.30 0.32 -15.82
C LEU A 226 5.02 1.29 -14.67
N MET A 227 5.70 2.43 -14.70
CA MET A 227 5.45 3.61 -13.88
C MET A 227 5.88 4.83 -14.69
N SER A 228 4.92 5.48 -15.35
CA SER A 228 5.23 6.53 -16.33
C SER A 228 5.25 7.94 -15.76
N ASN A 229 4.57 8.16 -14.62
CA ASN A 229 4.30 9.50 -14.12
C ASN A 229 4.62 9.73 -12.63
N VAL A 230 5.28 8.79 -11.97
CA VAL A 230 5.84 8.99 -10.61
C VAL A 230 7.32 8.69 -10.61
N VAL A 231 8.11 9.64 -10.12
CA VAL A 231 9.59 9.58 -10.10
C VAL A 231 10.07 9.61 -8.66
N ASP A 232 10.92 8.68 -8.31
CA ASP A 232 11.66 8.67 -7.06
C ASP A 232 12.73 9.79 -7.08
N ASN A 233 12.66 10.72 -6.14
CA ASN A 233 13.52 11.91 -6.09
C ASN A 233 14.99 11.57 -5.76
N GLU A 234 15.24 10.48 -5.05
CA GLU A 234 16.59 10.05 -4.70
C GLU A 234 17.32 9.49 -5.93
N THR A 235 16.67 8.63 -6.68
CA THR A 235 17.28 7.94 -7.83
C THR A 235 17.10 8.67 -9.15
N GLY A 236 16.09 9.56 -9.26
CA GLY A 236 15.65 10.19 -10.50
C GLY A 236 15.06 9.20 -11.50
N ARG A 237 14.60 8.04 -11.05
CA ARG A 237 14.02 6.96 -11.87
C ARG A 237 12.55 6.76 -11.53
N PRO A 238 11.77 6.08 -12.40
CA PRO A 238 10.42 5.69 -12.06
C PRO A 238 10.36 4.94 -10.73
N LEU A 239 9.35 5.26 -9.92
CA LEU A 239 9.12 4.65 -8.62
C LEU A 239 8.98 3.11 -8.78
N GLY A 240 9.43 2.35 -7.78
CA GLY A 240 9.36 0.89 -7.80
C GLY A 240 10.32 0.21 -8.78
N GLY A 241 11.13 0.96 -9.52
CA GLY A 241 12.00 0.42 -10.57
C GLY A 241 11.25 0.08 -11.84
N GLY A 242 10.04 0.61 -12.02
CA GLY A 242 9.23 0.47 -13.21
C GLY A 242 9.86 1.09 -14.44
N LYS A 243 9.32 0.78 -15.64
CA LYS A 243 9.69 1.43 -16.88
C LYS A 243 8.75 2.59 -17.19
N ILE A 244 9.27 3.62 -17.84
CA ILE A 244 8.44 4.76 -18.30
C ILE A 244 7.48 4.32 -19.40
N SER A 245 7.94 3.44 -20.32
CA SER A 245 7.15 2.88 -21.42
C SER A 245 7.69 1.53 -21.82
N HIS A 246 6.90 0.76 -22.55
CA HIS A 246 7.34 -0.51 -23.11
C HIS A 246 6.82 -0.66 -24.54
N PHE A 247 7.65 -1.19 -25.40
CA PHE A 247 7.34 -1.45 -26.80
C PHE A 247 7.19 -2.95 -27.04
N ILE A 248 6.10 -3.35 -27.71
CA ILE A 248 5.83 -4.73 -28.11
C ILE A 248 5.48 -4.75 -29.61
N LEU A 249 6.08 -5.66 -30.35
CA LEU A 249 5.63 -5.99 -31.68
C LEU A 249 4.82 -7.29 -31.62
N HIS A 250 3.51 -7.21 -31.87
CA HIS A 250 2.61 -8.35 -31.76
C HIS A 250 1.67 -8.40 -32.99
N ASN A 251 1.54 -9.56 -33.64
CA ASN A 251 0.73 -9.72 -34.85
C ASN A 251 0.96 -8.62 -35.91
N GLN A 252 2.22 -8.22 -36.13
CA GLN A 252 2.64 -7.14 -37.04
C GLN A 252 2.18 -5.72 -36.63
N ILE A 253 1.58 -5.55 -35.45
CA ILE A 253 1.19 -4.26 -34.87
C ILE A 253 2.27 -3.84 -33.88
N SER A 254 2.78 -2.62 -34.04
CA SER A 254 3.71 -1.99 -33.11
C SER A 254 2.94 -1.32 -31.99
N ILE A 255 3.05 -1.84 -30.78
CA ILE A 255 2.26 -1.40 -29.63
C ILE A 255 3.17 -0.68 -28.66
N GLY A 256 2.81 0.56 -28.30
CA GLY A 256 3.41 1.31 -27.21
C GLY A 256 2.55 1.21 -25.95
N LEU A 257 3.15 0.80 -24.84
CA LEU A 257 2.51 0.69 -23.54
C LEU A 257 3.04 1.77 -22.61
N ILE A 258 2.14 2.45 -21.87
CA ILE A 258 2.45 3.39 -20.80
C ILE A 258 1.66 3.03 -19.55
N GLY A 259 2.21 3.30 -18.36
CA GLY A 259 1.57 3.01 -17.07
C GLY A 259 1.31 4.28 -16.29
N LEU A 260 0.05 4.65 -16.08
CA LEU A 260 -0.34 5.92 -15.45
C LEU A 260 -1.12 5.68 -14.16
N VAL A 261 -0.86 6.53 -13.16
CA VAL A 261 -1.56 6.53 -11.88
C VAL A 261 -2.06 7.94 -11.56
N GLU A 262 -3.10 8.06 -10.76
CA GLU A 262 -3.66 9.35 -10.32
C GLU A 262 -2.87 10.00 -9.19
N ARG A 263 -3.11 11.27 -8.90
CA ARG A 263 -2.38 11.99 -7.85
C ARG A 263 -2.72 11.49 -6.46
N GLU A 264 -3.99 11.23 -6.23
CA GLU A 264 -4.53 10.73 -4.97
C GLU A 264 -3.95 9.37 -4.58
N TRP A 265 -3.49 8.60 -5.57
CA TRP A 265 -2.75 7.35 -5.38
C TRP A 265 -1.54 7.52 -4.43
N LEU A 266 -0.84 8.67 -4.47
CA LEU A 266 0.28 8.95 -3.55
C LEU A 266 -0.15 9.03 -2.08
N GLU A 267 -1.37 9.47 -1.82
CA GLU A 267 -1.91 9.60 -0.46
C GLU A 267 -2.27 8.22 0.13
N THR A 268 -2.46 7.22 -0.73
CA THR A 268 -2.81 5.84 -0.35
C THR A 268 -1.59 4.95 -0.10
N LEU A 269 -0.37 5.41 -0.40
CA LEU A 269 0.86 4.63 -0.21
C LEU A 269 1.31 4.61 1.26
N PRO A 270 1.13 3.50 2.01
CA PRO A 270 1.42 3.47 3.44
C PRO A 270 2.93 3.46 3.74
N THR A 271 3.76 3.25 2.75
CA THR A 271 5.21 3.02 2.90
C THR A 271 6.09 4.04 2.18
N ILE A 272 5.49 5.01 1.48
CA ILE A 272 6.19 6.05 0.70
C ILE A 272 5.82 7.44 1.25
N ASP A 273 6.82 8.28 1.53
CA ASP A 273 6.56 9.69 1.84
C ASP A 273 6.30 10.46 0.53
N PRO A 274 5.14 11.11 0.35
CA PRO A 274 4.86 11.89 -0.85
C PRO A 274 5.90 12.98 -1.18
N ASN A 275 6.70 13.44 -0.19
CA ASN A 275 7.78 14.40 -0.42
C ASN A 275 9.04 13.76 -1.03
N GLU A 276 9.17 12.45 -0.99
CA GLU A 276 10.31 11.71 -1.58
C GLU A 276 10.09 11.36 -3.04
N VAL A 277 8.91 11.67 -3.59
CA VAL A 277 8.56 11.40 -4.98
C VAL A 277 8.09 12.66 -5.70
N THR A 278 8.24 12.66 -7.02
CA THR A 278 7.69 13.69 -7.90
C THR A 278 6.60 13.10 -8.75
N TYR A 279 5.40 13.61 -8.60
CA TYR A 279 4.25 13.27 -9.44
C TYR A 279 4.19 14.17 -10.66
N ILE A 280 3.95 13.57 -11.82
CA ILE A 280 3.67 14.26 -13.10
C ILE A 280 2.21 13.99 -13.43
N ASP A 281 1.44 15.02 -13.77
CA ASP A 281 0.03 14.88 -14.15
C ASP A 281 -0.13 13.80 -15.24
N TYR A 282 -1.11 12.90 -15.04
CA TYR A 282 -1.29 11.74 -15.93
C TYR A 282 -1.72 12.14 -17.35
N VAL A 283 -2.43 13.28 -17.53
CA VAL A 283 -2.78 13.80 -18.86
C VAL A 283 -1.54 14.37 -19.54
N GLU A 284 -0.71 15.11 -18.80
CA GLU A 284 0.57 15.65 -19.30
C GLU A 284 1.51 14.52 -19.72
N ALA A 285 1.73 13.53 -18.84
CA ALA A 285 2.58 12.37 -19.11
C ALA A 285 2.04 11.54 -20.29
N GLY A 286 0.73 11.27 -20.30
CA GLY A 286 0.07 10.52 -21.36
C GLY A 286 0.23 11.19 -22.74
N ASN A 287 -0.05 12.50 -22.85
CA ASN A 287 0.11 13.25 -24.10
C ASN A 287 1.58 13.31 -24.56
N ARG A 288 2.52 13.44 -23.66
CA ARG A 288 3.95 13.46 -23.99
C ARG A 288 4.41 12.11 -24.51
N LEU A 289 4.17 11.06 -23.73
CA LEU A 289 4.64 9.70 -24.05
C LEU A 289 3.96 9.12 -25.29
N ALA A 290 2.65 9.36 -25.47
CA ALA A 290 1.94 8.93 -26.66
C ALA A 290 2.56 9.54 -27.94
N ARG A 291 2.92 10.83 -27.91
CA ARG A 291 3.63 11.48 -29.05
C ARG A 291 5.01 10.89 -29.27
N GLU A 292 5.78 10.65 -28.24
CA GLU A 292 7.11 10.04 -28.32
C GLU A 292 7.02 8.66 -28.97
N LEU A 293 6.13 7.80 -28.50
CA LEU A 293 5.91 6.45 -29.02
C LEU A 293 5.38 6.45 -30.46
N ARG A 294 4.48 7.38 -30.83
CA ARG A 294 4.04 7.56 -32.23
C ARG A 294 5.20 7.97 -33.13
N ASN A 295 6.05 8.89 -32.69
CA ASN A 295 7.24 9.30 -33.43
C ASN A 295 8.25 8.16 -33.60
N GLU A 296 8.29 7.23 -32.65
CA GLU A 296 9.08 5.99 -32.74
C GLU A 296 8.45 4.94 -33.65
N GLY A 297 7.24 5.16 -34.13
CA GLY A 297 6.55 4.32 -35.11
C GLY A 297 5.61 3.29 -34.52
N CYS A 298 5.07 3.53 -33.32
CA CYS A 298 4.01 2.71 -32.76
C CYS A 298 2.69 2.92 -33.54
N ASP A 299 2.06 1.81 -33.91
CA ASP A 299 0.76 1.79 -34.58
C ASP A 299 -0.40 1.94 -33.60
N LEU A 300 -0.24 1.46 -32.34
CA LEU A 300 -1.24 1.45 -31.28
C LEU A 300 -0.61 1.89 -29.96
N ILE A 301 -1.28 2.77 -29.22
CA ILE A 301 -0.86 3.21 -27.88
C ILE A 301 -1.91 2.79 -26.87
N ILE A 302 -1.50 1.98 -25.91
CA ILE A 302 -2.34 1.50 -24.82
C ILE A 302 -1.83 2.09 -23.50
N ALA A 303 -2.72 2.73 -22.74
CA ALA A 303 -2.46 3.11 -21.36
C ALA A 303 -2.97 2.00 -20.43
N LEU A 304 -2.06 1.42 -19.65
CA LEU A 304 -2.43 0.68 -18.45
C LEU A 304 -2.56 1.71 -17.34
N THR A 305 -3.73 1.78 -16.71
CA THR A 305 -3.99 2.76 -15.66
C THR A 305 -4.38 2.08 -14.36
N HIS A 306 -3.95 2.66 -13.24
CA HIS A 306 -4.48 2.28 -11.94
C HIS A 306 -5.01 3.54 -11.27
N MET A 307 -6.25 3.89 -11.63
CA MET A 307 -6.92 5.15 -11.28
C MET A 307 -8.43 4.92 -11.16
N ARG A 308 -9.11 5.83 -10.47
CA ARG A 308 -10.58 5.85 -10.42
C ARG A 308 -11.17 6.20 -11.79
N THR A 309 -12.34 5.63 -12.11
CA THR A 309 -13.07 5.83 -13.37
C THR A 309 -13.20 7.30 -13.81
N PRO A 310 -13.48 8.29 -12.94
CA PRO A 310 -13.51 9.69 -13.35
C PRO A 310 -12.19 10.20 -13.93
N ASN A 311 -11.04 9.71 -13.43
CA ASN A 311 -9.71 10.08 -13.91
C ASN A 311 -9.37 9.38 -15.23
N ASP A 312 -9.81 8.12 -15.43
CA ASP A 312 -9.71 7.44 -16.73
C ASP A 312 -10.54 8.15 -17.80
N ILE A 313 -11.74 8.61 -17.46
CA ILE A 313 -12.58 9.43 -18.35
C ILE A 313 -11.87 10.74 -18.70
N ASN A 314 -11.33 11.45 -17.71
CA ASN A 314 -10.60 12.70 -17.93
C ASN A 314 -9.35 12.49 -18.82
N LEU A 315 -8.64 11.36 -18.65
CA LEU A 315 -7.53 10.98 -19.54
C LEU A 315 -8.02 10.74 -20.97
N ALA A 316 -9.12 10.00 -21.15
CA ALA A 316 -9.71 9.74 -22.46
C ALA A 316 -10.17 11.03 -23.18
N GLU A 317 -10.71 11.98 -22.43
CA GLU A 317 -11.16 13.28 -22.95
C GLU A 317 -10.00 14.17 -23.39
N LYS A 318 -8.93 14.24 -22.59
CA LYS A 318 -7.87 15.23 -22.73
C LYS A 318 -6.59 14.74 -23.40
N CYS A 319 -6.40 13.42 -23.52
CA CYS A 319 -5.24 12.85 -24.18
C CYS A 319 -5.57 12.36 -25.59
N ASN A 320 -4.99 12.98 -26.61
CA ASN A 320 -5.33 12.68 -28.02
C ASN A 320 -4.53 11.52 -28.62
N GLY A 321 -3.44 11.07 -27.99
CA GLY A 321 -2.52 10.08 -28.57
C GLY A 321 -2.73 8.65 -28.08
N ILE A 322 -3.51 8.43 -27.03
CA ILE A 322 -3.85 7.10 -26.50
C ILE A 322 -5.06 6.57 -27.27
N ASP A 323 -5.04 5.29 -27.64
CA ASP A 323 -6.12 4.63 -28.37
C ASP A 323 -7.06 3.86 -27.43
N ILE A 324 -6.49 3.18 -26.41
CA ILE A 324 -7.22 2.32 -25.46
C ILE A 324 -6.68 2.55 -24.06
N ILE A 325 -7.57 2.58 -23.08
CA ILE A 325 -7.27 2.64 -21.66
C ILE A 325 -7.72 1.33 -21.02
N LEU A 326 -6.80 0.64 -20.35
CA LEU A 326 -7.04 -0.57 -19.59
C LEU A 326 -6.81 -0.25 -18.12
N GLY A 327 -7.90 -0.11 -17.35
CA GLY A 327 -7.89 0.43 -16.00
C GLY A 327 -8.04 -0.64 -14.91
N GLY A 328 -7.60 -0.29 -13.69
CA GLY A 328 -7.80 -1.01 -12.44
C GLY A 328 -8.41 -0.11 -11.37
N HIS A 329 -8.21 -0.45 -10.10
CA HIS A 329 -8.51 0.29 -8.88
C HIS A 329 -9.95 0.22 -8.36
N ASP A 330 -10.97 0.42 -9.19
CA ASP A 330 -12.38 0.50 -8.70
C ASP A 330 -13.05 -0.87 -8.51
N HIS A 331 -12.36 -1.99 -8.78
CA HIS A 331 -12.88 -3.36 -8.66
C HIS A 331 -14.18 -3.62 -9.45
N VAL A 332 -14.50 -2.77 -10.42
CA VAL A 332 -15.72 -2.87 -11.21
C VAL A 332 -15.47 -3.52 -12.55
N ARG A 333 -16.50 -4.14 -13.10
CA ARG A 333 -16.54 -4.55 -14.49
C ARG A 333 -17.23 -3.47 -15.31
N GLU A 334 -16.45 -2.69 -16.06
CA GLU A 334 -16.96 -1.58 -16.84
C GLU A 334 -16.29 -1.51 -18.22
N VAL A 335 -17.09 -1.20 -19.23
CA VAL A 335 -16.62 -0.91 -20.59
C VAL A 335 -17.33 0.36 -21.04
N THR A 336 -16.55 1.43 -21.21
CA THR A 336 -17.08 2.76 -21.58
C THR A 336 -16.31 3.29 -22.78
N GLU A 337 -16.99 3.94 -23.72
CA GLU A 337 -16.36 4.61 -24.86
C GLU A 337 -16.45 6.13 -24.71
N ILE A 338 -15.29 6.80 -24.72
CA ILE A 338 -15.19 8.27 -24.62
C ILE A 338 -14.34 8.79 -25.79
N ASN A 339 -14.93 9.65 -26.60
CA ASN A 339 -14.25 10.24 -27.77
C ASN A 339 -13.61 9.20 -28.72
N GLY A 340 -14.29 8.06 -28.92
CA GLY A 340 -13.79 6.95 -29.75
C GLY A 340 -12.68 6.12 -29.10
N LYS A 341 -12.42 6.28 -27.79
CA LYS A 341 -11.47 5.48 -27.02
C LYS A 341 -12.20 4.59 -26.05
N MET A 342 -11.81 3.32 -26.02
CA MET A 342 -12.35 2.35 -25.07
C MET A 342 -11.63 2.46 -23.72
N ILE A 343 -12.40 2.54 -22.64
CA ILE A 343 -11.95 2.37 -21.26
C ILE A 343 -12.49 1.03 -20.79
N VAL A 344 -11.60 0.12 -20.34
CA VAL A 344 -12.00 -1.23 -19.94
C VAL A 344 -11.48 -1.51 -18.53
N LYS A 345 -12.38 -1.83 -17.60
CA LYS A 345 -12.10 -2.38 -16.26
C LYS A 345 -12.68 -3.78 -16.19
N SER A 346 -11.92 -4.75 -15.67
CA SER A 346 -12.20 -6.18 -15.88
C SER A 346 -12.70 -6.90 -14.63
N GLY A 347 -13.08 -6.17 -13.59
CA GLY A 347 -13.55 -6.74 -12.32
C GLY A 347 -12.41 -6.90 -11.31
N THR A 348 -12.44 -7.96 -10.49
CA THR A 348 -11.47 -8.18 -9.41
C THR A 348 -11.32 -9.67 -9.07
N ASP A 349 -10.29 -10.03 -8.29
CA ASP A 349 -10.11 -11.32 -7.60
C ASP A 349 -10.22 -12.56 -8.50
N PHE A 350 -9.67 -12.47 -9.72
CA PHE A 350 -9.71 -13.57 -10.69
C PHE A 350 -11.12 -14.03 -11.08
N GLN A 351 -12.14 -13.25 -10.75
CA GLN A 351 -13.53 -13.60 -11.06
C GLN A 351 -13.87 -13.37 -12.52
N GLN A 352 -13.26 -12.37 -13.14
CA GLN A 352 -13.49 -12.00 -14.54
C GLN A 352 -12.19 -11.56 -15.23
N PHE A 353 -12.24 -11.54 -16.55
CA PHE A 353 -11.28 -10.86 -17.41
C PHE A 353 -11.96 -10.39 -18.69
N SER A 354 -11.34 -9.44 -19.37
CA SER A 354 -11.83 -8.94 -20.67
C SER A 354 -11.01 -9.52 -21.81
N VAL A 355 -11.71 -9.97 -22.85
CA VAL A 355 -11.16 -10.35 -24.16
C VAL A 355 -11.42 -9.18 -25.10
N ILE A 356 -10.37 -8.50 -25.54
CA ILE A 356 -10.43 -7.32 -26.39
C ILE A 356 -9.88 -7.71 -27.75
N THR A 357 -10.71 -7.62 -28.77
CA THR A 357 -10.32 -7.90 -30.16
C THR A 357 -10.16 -6.58 -30.89
N ILE A 358 -8.99 -6.38 -31.49
CA ILE A 358 -8.64 -5.16 -32.20
C ILE A 358 -8.35 -5.55 -33.68
N GLU A 359 -9.09 -4.95 -34.58
CA GLU A 359 -8.95 -5.16 -36.02
C GLU A 359 -8.60 -3.84 -36.70
N ARG A 360 -7.71 -3.91 -37.72
CA ARG A 360 -7.47 -2.74 -38.57
C ARG A 360 -8.68 -2.51 -39.47
N ASP A 361 -9.13 -1.26 -39.54
CA ASP A 361 -10.20 -0.90 -40.47
C ASP A 361 -9.71 -1.15 -41.93
N ALA A 362 -10.48 -1.95 -42.66
CA ALA A 362 -10.16 -2.27 -44.05
C ALA A 362 -10.18 -1.04 -44.99
N ALA A 363 -10.97 -0.02 -44.67
CA ALA A 363 -11.09 1.22 -45.42
C ALA A 363 -10.02 2.26 -45.03
N ASN A 364 -9.60 2.28 -43.77
CA ASN A 364 -8.58 3.17 -43.28
C ASN A 364 -7.62 2.44 -42.31
N ARG A 365 -6.49 1.98 -42.82
CA ARG A 365 -5.49 1.20 -42.06
C ARG A 365 -4.86 1.93 -40.86
N GLU A 366 -5.11 3.22 -40.70
CA GLU A 366 -4.69 4.00 -39.52
C GLU A 366 -5.70 3.89 -38.36
N HIS A 367 -6.90 3.42 -38.63
CA HIS A 367 -7.93 3.22 -37.63
C HIS A 367 -8.06 1.75 -37.21
N PHE A 368 -8.38 1.57 -35.94
CA PHE A 368 -8.67 0.26 -35.35
C PHE A 368 -10.12 0.25 -34.86
N THR A 369 -10.78 -0.87 -35.07
CA THR A 369 -12.06 -1.19 -34.45
C THR A 369 -11.80 -2.09 -33.22
N THR A 370 -12.50 -1.86 -32.14
CA THR A 370 -12.29 -2.59 -30.88
C THR A 370 -13.60 -3.22 -30.44
N ASP A 371 -13.60 -4.54 -30.23
CA ASP A 371 -14.68 -5.29 -29.59
C ASP A 371 -14.23 -5.80 -28.22
N VAL A 372 -15.10 -5.70 -27.21
CA VAL A 372 -14.77 -6.08 -25.83
C VAL A 372 -15.80 -7.08 -25.32
N LYS A 373 -15.32 -8.26 -24.91
CA LYS A 373 -16.12 -9.31 -24.30
C LYS A 373 -15.59 -9.62 -22.92
N CYS A 374 -16.44 -9.47 -21.88
CA CYS A 374 -16.13 -9.91 -20.54
C CYS A 374 -16.41 -11.39 -20.34
N VAL A 375 -15.52 -12.09 -19.65
CA VAL A 375 -15.60 -13.55 -19.39
C VAL A 375 -15.62 -13.78 -17.89
N ASP A 376 -16.64 -14.50 -17.42
CA ASP A 376 -16.76 -14.92 -16.03
C ASP A 376 -16.00 -16.24 -15.78
N VAL A 377 -15.21 -16.28 -14.71
CA VAL A 377 -14.46 -17.48 -14.29
C VAL A 377 -15.35 -18.30 -13.35
N THR A 378 -16.10 -19.23 -13.94
CA THR A 378 -17.10 -20.02 -13.24
C THR A 378 -16.55 -21.36 -12.73
N ALA A 379 -17.24 -22.00 -11.80
CA ALA A 379 -16.90 -23.32 -11.25
C ALA A 379 -16.80 -24.43 -12.31
N LYS A 380 -17.33 -24.21 -13.51
CA LYS A 380 -17.24 -25.15 -14.65
C LYS A 380 -15.85 -25.24 -15.26
N ILE A 381 -15.02 -24.21 -15.07
CA ILE A 381 -13.66 -24.19 -15.58
C ILE A 381 -12.78 -25.00 -14.61
N PRO A 382 -12.05 -26.02 -15.05
CA PRO A 382 -11.16 -26.79 -14.19
C PRO A 382 -10.00 -25.95 -13.68
N GLU A 383 -9.50 -26.26 -12.49
CA GLU A 383 -8.29 -25.65 -11.95
C GLU A 383 -7.04 -26.19 -12.67
N ASP A 384 -6.06 -25.31 -12.89
CA ASP A 384 -4.74 -25.69 -13.40
C ASP A 384 -3.99 -26.52 -12.34
N PRO A 385 -3.69 -27.80 -12.61
CA PRO A 385 -3.16 -28.70 -11.60
C PRO A 385 -1.72 -28.34 -11.16
N GLU A 386 -0.90 -27.79 -12.08
CA GLU A 386 0.49 -27.43 -11.79
C GLU A 386 0.52 -26.19 -10.88
N LEU A 387 -0.25 -25.16 -11.23
CA LEU A 387 -0.33 -23.96 -10.40
C LEU A 387 -0.98 -24.27 -9.05
N LYS A 388 -2.01 -25.11 -8.99
CA LYS A 388 -2.63 -25.54 -7.74
C LYS A 388 -1.65 -26.23 -6.80
N GLU A 389 -0.82 -27.15 -7.33
CA GLU A 389 0.22 -27.81 -6.55
C GLU A 389 1.27 -26.81 -6.05
N GLU A 390 1.68 -25.86 -6.89
CA GLU A 390 2.63 -24.83 -6.50
C GLU A 390 2.08 -23.96 -5.36
N LEU A 391 0.84 -23.51 -5.48
CA LEU A 391 0.19 -22.68 -4.46
C LEU A 391 -0.05 -23.44 -3.14
N SER A 392 -0.24 -24.75 -3.17
CA SER A 392 -0.41 -25.56 -1.95
C SER A 392 0.80 -25.52 -0.98
N LYS A 393 1.98 -25.16 -1.46
CA LYS A 393 3.19 -24.99 -0.65
C LYS A 393 3.07 -23.84 0.34
N TYR A 394 2.31 -22.80 -0.02
CA TYR A 394 2.11 -21.63 0.84
C TYR A 394 1.27 -21.92 2.09
N ALA A 395 0.33 -22.87 2.04
CA ALA A 395 -0.45 -23.27 3.20
C ALA A 395 0.44 -23.83 4.33
N LYS A 396 1.43 -24.68 3.97
CA LYS A 396 2.41 -25.23 4.93
C LYS A 396 3.37 -24.17 5.46
N PHE A 397 3.68 -23.18 4.62
CA PHE A 397 4.55 -22.08 5.00
C PHE A 397 3.89 -21.19 6.07
N ILE A 398 2.57 -20.94 5.99
CA ILE A 398 1.84 -20.15 6.99
C ILE A 398 1.99 -20.73 8.39
N GLU A 399 1.83 -22.05 8.57
CA GLU A 399 1.98 -22.69 9.88
C GLU A 399 3.34 -22.41 10.52
N SER A 400 4.42 -22.38 9.72
CA SER A 400 5.76 -22.06 10.20
C SER A 400 5.92 -20.57 10.55
N LYS A 401 5.19 -19.69 9.90
CA LYS A 401 5.28 -18.24 10.04
C LYS A 401 4.54 -17.67 11.26
N LEU A 402 3.56 -18.37 11.77
CA LEU A 402 2.81 -17.95 12.95
C LEU A 402 3.70 -17.73 14.18
N SER A 403 4.82 -18.42 14.27
CA SER A 403 5.80 -18.27 15.36
C SER A 403 6.86 -17.18 15.15
N ASP A 404 6.88 -16.51 13.98
CA ASP A 404 7.84 -15.46 13.70
C ASP A 404 7.59 -14.25 14.63
N VAL A 405 8.66 -13.82 15.31
CA VAL A 405 8.61 -12.68 16.24
C VAL A 405 8.63 -11.38 15.46
N MET A 406 7.58 -10.61 15.60
CA MET A 406 7.44 -9.29 14.96
C MET A 406 8.11 -8.18 15.77
N GLY A 407 7.94 -8.20 17.10
CA GLY A 407 8.49 -7.21 18.00
C GLY A 407 8.47 -7.67 19.46
N VAL A 408 8.87 -6.79 20.37
CA VAL A 408 8.90 -7.06 21.80
C VAL A 408 8.16 -5.96 22.54
N PHE A 409 7.26 -6.36 23.44
CA PHE A 409 6.59 -5.44 24.37
C PHE A 409 7.19 -5.59 25.77
N SER A 410 7.43 -4.46 26.43
CA SER A 410 7.90 -4.43 27.82
C SER A 410 6.74 -4.38 28.83
N VAL A 411 5.49 -4.40 28.36
CA VAL A 411 4.27 -4.43 29.16
C VAL A 411 3.33 -5.52 28.65
N GLU A 412 2.44 -5.98 29.51
CA GLU A 412 1.34 -6.87 29.11
C GLU A 412 0.32 -6.07 28.26
N LEU A 413 -0.28 -6.70 27.24
CA LEU A 413 -1.33 -6.10 26.43
C LEU A 413 -2.68 -6.74 26.79
N ASP A 414 -3.64 -5.93 27.19
CA ASP A 414 -4.97 -6.42 27.59
C ASP A 414 -5.92 -6.45 26.39
N GLY A 415 -6.13 -7.64 25.83
CA GLY A 415 -7.06 -7.91 24.71
C GLY A 415 -8.37 -8.59 25.14
N ARG A 416 -8.65 -8.72 26.43
CA ARG A 416 -9.84 -9.40 26.94
C ARG A 416 -11.12 -8.67 26.54
N PHE A 417 -12.14 -9.43 26.10
CA PHE A 417 -13.45 -8.87 25.73
C PHE A 417 -14.09 -8.06 26.86
N SER A 418 -13.91 -8.51 28.11
CA SER A 418 -14.40 -7.78 29.29
C SER A 418 -13.77 -6.38 29.47
N ARG A 419 -12.67 -6.08 28.76
CA ARG A 419 -11.95 -4.82 28.80
C ARG A 419 -12.12 -4.03 27.52
N VAL A 420 -11.70 -4.58 26.37
CA VAL A 420 -11.75 -3.85 25.08
C VAL A 420 -13.17 -3.43 24.69
N ARG A 421 -14.21 -4.06 25.29
CA ARG A 421 -15.62 -3.75 25.02
C ARG A 421 -16.31 -2.91 26.12
N THR A 422 -15.56 -2.45 27.11
CA THR A 422 -16.13 -1.67 28.23
C THR A 422 -15.25 -0.51 28.67
N GLN A 423 -13.99 -0.49 28.33
CA GLN A 423 -13.04 0.55 28.76
C GLN A 423 -11.85 0.65 27.80
N GLU A 424 -11.05 1.67 28.00
CA GLU A 424 -9.75 1.84 27.36
C GLU A 424 -8.82 0.66 27.68
N THR A 425 -8.08 0.19 26.67
CA THR A 425 -7.00 -0.80 26.85
C THR A 425 -5.72 -0.32 26.19
N ASN A 426 -4.57 -0.74 26.71
CA ASN A 426 -3.29 -0.42 26.13
C ASN A 426 -3.07 -1.10 24.75
N LEU A 427 -3.67 -2.28 24.53
CA LEU A 427 -3.72 -2.91 23.23
C LEU A 427 -4.50 -2.05 22.23
N GLY A 428 -5.69 -1.57 22.62
CA GLY A 428 -6.52 -0.68 21.80
C GLY A 428 -5.81 0.63 21.48
N ASN A 429 -5.18 1.25 22.50
CA ASN A 429 -4.40 2.48 22.31
C ASN A 429 -3.28 2.28 21.29
N TRP A 430 -2.47 1.22 21.43
CA TRP A 430 -1.37 0.93 20.51
C TRP A 430 -1.85 0.77 19.07
N VAL A 431 -2.88 -0.05 18.85
CA VAL A 431 -3.40 -0.31 17.50
C VAL A 431 -3.96 0.97 16.88
N CYS A 432 -4.77 1.74 17.65
CA CYS A 432 -5.33 2.99 17.15
C CYS A 432 -4.26 4.05 16.85
N ASP A 433 -3.18 4.14 17.67
CA ASP A 433 -2.07 5.07 17.42
C ASP A 433 -1.30 4.73 16.13
N VAL A 434 -1.07 3.45 15.88
CA VAL A 434 -0.41 3.00 14.64
C VAL A 434 -1.27 3.36 13.42
N VAL A 435 -2.59 3.15 13.49
CA VAL A 435 -3.53 3.52 12.42
C VAL A 435 -3.56 5.05 12.23
N LEU A 436 -3.65 5.82 13.31
CA LEU A 436 -3.66 7.29 13.26
C LEU A 436 -2.45 7.83 12.50
N ALA A 437 -1.27 7.26 12.80
CA ALA A 437 -0.03 7.64 12.15
C ALA A 437 0.02 7.23 10.68
N ALA A 438 -0.43 6.02 10.35
CA ALA A 438 -0.35 5.47 9.00
C ALA A 438 -1.30 6.16 8.02
N VAL A 439 -2.52 6.50 8.49
CA VAL A 439 -3.56 7.11 7.64
C VAL A 439 -3.49 8.64 7.66
N GLY A 440 -2.80 9.24 8.63
CA GLY A 440 -2.73 10.70 8.79
C GLY A 440 -4.07 11.33 9.19
N ALA A 441 -4.89 10.59 9.95
CA ALA A 441 -6.16 11.06 10.48
C ALA A 441 -5.97 11.98 11.69
N ASP A 442 -6.98 12.80 12.01
CA ASP A 442 -7.05 13.55 13.27
C ASP A 442 -7.56 12.65 14.40
N VAL A 443 -8.46 11.72 14.08
CA VAL A 443 -9.14 10.81 15.00
C VAL A 443 -9.22 9.40 14.43
N VAL A 444 -9.02 8.40 15.26
CA VAL A 444 -9.31 6.99 14.95
C VAL A 444 -10.34 6.44 15.92
N ILE A 445 -11.34 5.75 15.39
CA ILE A 445 -12.30 4.97 16.18
C ILE A 445 -12.33 3.56 15.63
N LEU A 446 -11.80 2.59 16.39
CA LEU A 446 -11.96 1.17 16.11
C LEU A 446 -12.95 0.56 17.08
N ASN A 447 -13.94 -0.17 16.59
CA ASN A 447 -14.90 -0.86 17.44
C ASN A 447 -14.24 -2.03 18.18
N GLY A 448 -14.60 -2.26 19.44
CA GLY A 448 -14.05 -3.34 20.28
C GLY A 448 -14.21 -4.74 19.68
N GLY A 449 -15.19 -4.91 18.76
CA GLY A 449 -15.37 -6.11 17.96
C GLY A 449 -14.20 -6.44 17.01
N THR A 450 -13.31 -5.48 16.73
CA THR A 450 -12.08 -5.67 15.96
C THR A 450 -11.10 -6.61 16.68
N PHE A 451 -11.03 -6.52 18.02
CA PHE A 451 -10.06 -7.25 18.84
C PHE A 451 -10.64 -8.60 19.27
N ARG A 452 -10.02 -9.72 18.88
CA ARG A 452 -10.60 -11.07 18.99
C ARG A 452 -9.80 -12.03 19.87
N SER A 453 -8.66 -11.63 20.43
CA SER A 453 -7.78 -12.51 21.19
C SER A 453 -8.35 -13.00 22.53
N ASP A 454 -9.24 -12.23 23.15
CA ASP A 454 -9.86 -12.46 24.47
C ASP A 454 -8.89 -12.92 25.57
N ARG A 455 -7.67 -12.38 25.56
CA ARG A 455 -6.62 -12.73 26.52
C ARG A 455 -5.71 -11.55 26.83
N ILE A 456 -4.88 -11.72 27.86
CA ILE A 456 -3.72 -10.86 28.10
C ILE A 456 -2.54 -11.47 27.34
N HIS A 457 -1.91 -10.67 26.48
CA HIS A 457 -0.64 -11.02 25.86
C HIS A 457 0.49 -10.68 26.83
N PRO A 458 1.36 -11.63 27.17
CA PRO A 458 2.40 -11.42 28.19
C PRO A 458 3.49 -10.46 27.70
N VAL A 459 4.25 -9.91 28.64
CA VAL A 459 5.49 -9.19 28.35
C VAL A 459 6.42 -10.09 27.53
N GLY A 460 7.06 -9.55 26.50
CA GLY A 460 8.01 -10.25 25.69
C GLY A 460 7.69 -10.25 24.19
N ALA A 461 8.03 -11.34 23.52
CA ALA A 461 7.85 -11.46 22.08
C ALA A 461 6.39 -11.45 21.68
N PHE A 462 6.06 -10.61 20.70
CA PHE A 462 4.78 -10.58 20.00
C PHE A 462 4.98 -11.18 18.62
N THR A 463 4.28 -12.26 18.35
CA THR A 463 4.44 -13.07 17.15
C THR A 463 3.42 -12.71 16.06
N MET A 464 3.64 -13.19 14.84
CA MET A 464 2.65 -13.13 13.77
C MET A 464 1.35 -13.82 14.17
N GLY A 465 1.45 -14.95 14.90
CA GLY A 465 0.29 -15.67 15.45
C GLY A 465 -0.49 -14.83 16.46
N ASP A 466 0.18 -14.01 17.28
CA ASP A 466 -0.50 -13.07 18.17
C ASP A 466 -1.25 -11.98 17.38
N LEU A 467 -0.64 -11.43 16.33
CA LEU A 467 -1.30 -10.45 15.46
C LEU A 467 -2.58 -11.02 14.84
N VAL A 468 -2.50 -12.21 14.24
CA VAL A 468 -3.67 -12.88 13.62
C VAL A 468 -4.74 -13.22 14.67
N ASN A 469 -4.35 -13.59 15.89
CA ASN A 469 -5.32 -13.80 16.97
C ASN A 469 -6.00 -12.50 17.43
N VAL A 470 -5.27 -11.39 17.45
CA VAL A 470 -5.81 -10.08 17.81
C VAL A 470 -6.75 -9.56 16.74
N ILE A 471 -6.35 -9.64 15.45
CA ILE A 471 -7.07 -9.11 14.29
C ILE A 471 -7.15 -10.21 13.21
N PRO A 472 -8.05 -11.20 13.37
CA PRO A 472 -8.15 -12.32 12.43
C PRO A 472 -8.93 -12.00 11.17
N MET A 473 -9.67 -10.88 11.14
CA MET A 473 -10.58 -10.53 10.06
C MET A 473 -10.00 -9.43 9.20
N ARG A 474 -10.03 -9.64 7.88
CA ARG A 474 -9.85 -8.56 6.92
C ARG A 474 -11.07 -7.63 7.03
N ASP A 475 -10.82 -6.40 7.38
CA ASP A 475 -11.84 -5.36 7.49
C ASP A 475 -11.14 -4.03 7.20
N PRO A 476 -11.26 -3.52 5.96
CA PRO A 476 -10.49 -2.38 5.50
C PRO A 476 -10.81 -1.12 6.29
N LEU A 477 -9.87 -0.19 6.27
CA LEU A 477 -10.02 1.13 6.87
C LEU A 477 -10.63 2.10 5.86
N ILE A 478 -11.27 3.15 6.35
CA ILE A 478 -11.84 4.26 5.55
C ILE A 478 -11.50 5.57 6.25
N LEU A 479 -11.10 6.58 5.49
CA LEU A 479 -10.88 7.93 6.00
C LEU A 479 -12.05 8.84 5.59
N LEU A 480 -12.68 9.45 6.59
CA LEU A 480 -13.88 10.27 6.46
C LEU A 480 -13.59 11.73 6.85
N GLU A 481 -14.30 12.67 6.21
CA GLU A 481 -14.41 14.03 6.69
C GLU A 481 -15.73 14.19 7.44
N VAL A 482 -15.65 14.40 8.76
CA VAL A 482 -16.84 14.45 9.64
C VAL A 482 -16.89 15.73 10.45
N SER A 483 -18.08 16.21 10.79
CA SER A 483 -18.23 17.29 11.77
C SER A 483 -18.03 16.78 13.18
N GLY A 484 -17.65 17.68 14.11
CA GLY A 484 -17.56 17.33 15.53
C GLY A 484 -18.86 16.77 16.09
N ARG A 485 -19.99 17.17 15.54
CA ARG A 485 -21.32 16.61 15.89
C ARG A 485 -21.43 15.14 15.54
N VAL A 486 -20.92 14.72 14.39
CA VAL A 486 -20.88 13.30 13.97
C VAL A 486 -19.92 12.51 14.83
N LEU A 487 -18.76 13.08 15.20
CA LEU A 487 -17.83 12.45 16.17
C LEU A 487 -18.50 12.20 17.50
N TRP A 488 -19.18 13.21 18.09
CA TRP A 488 -19.92 13.04 19.33
C TRP A 488 -21.00 11.95 19.23
N GLN A 489 -21.78 11.92 18.12
CA GLN A 489 -22.79 10.89 17.89
C GLN A 489 -22.18 9.49 17.77
N ALA A 490 -21.01 9.37 17.14
CA ALA A 490 -20.29 8.10 17.02
C ALA A 490 -19.83 7.56 18.38
N LEU A 491 -19.24 8.44 19.19
CA LEU A 491 -18.83 8.08 20.57
C LEU A 491 -20.03 7.70 21.43
N GLU A 492 -21.13 8.47 21.36
CA GLU A 492 -22.37 8.19 22.10
C GLU A 492 -22.97 6.84 21.70
N ASN A 493 -23.01 6.49 20.39
CA ASN A 493 -23.40 5.17 19.94
C ASN A 493 -22.46 4.08 20.50
N GLY A 494 -21.15 4.34 20.50
CA GLY A 494 -20.16 3.39 20.97
C GLY A 494 -20.38 2.97 22.43
N VAL A 495 -20.75 3.90 23.32
CA VAL A 495 -21.02 3.61 24.73
C VAL A 495 -22.48 3.26 25.02
N SER A 496 -23.39 3.28 24.02
CA SER A 496 -24.84 3.15 24.21
C SER A 496 -25.26 1.83 24.84
N ALA A 497 -24.55 0.74 24.57
CA ALA A 497 -24.85 -0.59 25.07
C ALA A 497 -24.14 -0.95 26.38
N TYR A 498 -23.23 -0.10 26.87
CA TYR A 498 -22.52 -0.34 28.15
C TYR A 498 -23.53 -0.68 29.28
N PRO A 499 -23.28 -1.68 30.16
CA PRO A 499 -22.05 -2.48 30.31
C PRO A 499 -22.04 -3.81 29.51
N LYS A 500 -22.92 -3.99 28.54
CA LYS A 500 -22.93 -5.19 27.70
C LYS A 500 -21.62 -5.28 26.90
N LEU A 501 -21.10 -6.49 26.76
CA LEU A 501 -19.86 -6.76 26.00
C LEU A 501 -20.09 -6.76 24.50
N GLU A 502 -20.73 -5.72 23.96
CA GLU A 502 -20.98 -5.59 22.53
C GLU A 502 -19.77 -5.02 21.78
N GLY A 503 -19.67 -5.39 20.51
CA GLY A 503 -18.54 -4.97 19.66
C GLY A 503 -18.46 -3.48 19.41
N ARG A 504 -19.56 -2.74 19.54
CA ARG A 504 -19.65 -1.29 19.28
C ARG A 504 -18.79 -0.40 20.17
N PHE A 505 -18.36 -0.87 21.37
CA PHE A 505 -17.57 -0.03 22.29
C PHE A 505 -16.27 0.41 21.61
N PRO A 506 -15.91 1.73 21.65
CA PRO A 506 -14.79 2.25 20.89
C PRO A 506 -13.45 2.05 21.61
N GLN A 507 -12.39 1.78 20.84
CA GLN A 507 -11.00 2.07 21.18
C GLN A 507 -10.57 3.22 20.28
N VAL A 508 -9.80 4.20 20.80
CA VAL A 508 -9.63 5.49 20.11
C VAL A 508 -8.19 5.98 20.13
N ALA A 509 -7.86 6.81 19.13
CA ALA A 509 -6.66 7.64 19.12
C ALA A 509 -6.99 9.05 18.59
N GLY A 510 -6.19 10.05 18.99
CA GLY A 510 -6.38 11.44 18.62
C GLY A 510 -7.57 12.13 19.31
N ILE A 511 -8.37 11.37 20.05
CA ILE A 511 -9.55 11.87 20.78
C ILE A 511 -9.59 11.28 22.19
N SER A 512 -10.10 12.07 23.14
CA SER A 512 -10.42 11.60 24.49
C SER A 512 -11.80 12.10 24.91
N PHE A 513 -12.50 11.32 25.73
CA PHE A 513 -13.84 11.65 26.19
C PHE A 513 -14.18 11.02 27.54
N ALA A 514 -15.19 11.60 28.22
CA ALA A 514 -15.75 11.03 29.43
C ALA A 514 -17.22 10.63 29.21
N PHE A 515 -17.65 9.49 29.77
CA PHE A 515 -19.04 9.04 29.66
C PHE A 515 -19.63 8.66 31.01
N ASN A 516 -20.92 8.92 31.21
CA ASN A 516 -21.67 8.54 32.40
C ASN A 516 -22.37 7.18 32.14
N PRO A 517 -21.93 6.09 32.81
CA PRO A 517 -22.50 4.77 32.60
C PRO A 517 -23.94 4.64 33.12
N LEU A 518 -24.37 5.50 34.01
CA LEU A 518 -25.71 5.50 34.63
C LEU A 518 -26.73 6.32 33.87
N ALA A 519 -26.30 7.14 32.92
CA ALA A 519 -27.20 7.91 32.06
C ALA A 519 -27.86 7.00 30.98
N GLU A 520 -29.01 7.46 30.49
CA GLU A 520 -29.70 6.79 29.38
C GLU A 520 -28.84 6.80 28.10
N PRO A 521 -28.92 5.74 27.28
CA PRO A 521 -28.30 5.76 25.94
C PRO A 521 -28.73 6.99 25.14
N GLY A 522 -27.78 7.65 24.49
CA GLY A 522 -27.99 8.91 23.78
C GLY A 522 -27.77 10.17 24.63
N LYS A 523 -27.42 10.02 25.92
CA LYS A 523 -27.14 11.10 26.87
C LYS A 523 -25.95 10.78 27.81
N ARG A 524 -25.08 9.87 27.39
CA ARG A 524 -23.96 9.38 28.21
C ARG A 524 -22.73 10.24 28.12
N ILE A 525 -22.55 10.95 27.01
CA ILE A 525 -21.36 11.79 26.75
C ILE A 525 -21.76 13.26 26.72
N ASP A 526 -21.18 14.04 27.62
CA ASP A 526 -21.22 15.49 27.54
C ASP A 526 -20.21 15.94 26.45
N PRO A 527 -20.67 16.56 25.35
CA PRO A 527 -19.77 16.99 24.28
C PRO A 527 -18.71 17.98 24.74
N GLN A 528 -18.94 18.65 25.89
CA GLN A 528 -17.96 19.55 26.48
C GLN A 528 -16.76 18.83 27.09
N LEU A 529 -16.84 17.52 27.32
CA LEU A 529 -15.78 16.69 27.87
C LEU A 529 -15.08 15.83 26.80
N ILE A 530 -15.24 16.21 25.53
CA ILE A 530 -14.51 15.59 24.43
C ILE A 530 -13.36 16.51 24.04
N GLN A 531 -12.17 15.95 23.84
CA GLN A 531 -10.99 16.65 23.31
C GLN A 531 -10.49 15.93 22.07
N VAL A 532 -10.12 16.69 21.02
CA VAL A 532 -9.41 16.20 19.82
C VAL A 532 -8.02 16.81 19.85
N GLY A 533 -7.00 15.97 19.95
CA GLY A 533 -5.64 16.45 20.27
C GLY A 533 -5.61 17.16 21.61
N ASP A 534 -5.19 18.42 21.62
CA ASP A 534 -5.08 19.25 22.82
C ASP A 534 -6.26 20.23 22.98
N GLU A 535 -7.23 20.22 22.01
CA GLU A 535 -8.34 21.16 21.98
C GLU A 535 -9.68 20.49 22.32
N TYR A 536 -10.60 21.24 22.93
CA TYR A 536 -11.95 20.75 23.15
C TYR A 536 -12.74 20.72 21.83
N LEU A 537 -13.59 19.68 21.69
CA LEU A 537 -14.36 19.44 20.48
C LEU A 537 -15.21 20.65 20.09
N ASN A 538 -15.05 21.10 18.86
CA ASN A 538 -15.95 22.04 18.21
C ASN A 538 -16.96 21.26 17.34
N LEU A 539 -18.25 21.34 17.67
CA LEU A 539 -19.28 20.56 16.99
C LEU A 539 -19.47 20.90 15.51
N GLU A 540 -19.11 22.12 15.11
CA GLU A 540 -19.27 22.62 13.73
C GLU A 540 -17.98 22.52 12.88
N GLN A 541 -16.85 22.20 13.52
CA GLN A 541 -15.58 22.01 12.82
C GLN A 541 -15.54 20.62 12.18
N THR A 542 -14.83 20.50 11.04
CA THR A 542 -14.57 19.21 10.38
C THR A 542 -13.27 18.59 10.84
N TYR A 543 -13.26 17.27 10.90
CA TYR A 543 -12.14 16.44 11.34
C TYR A 543 -11.98 15.24 10.39
N LYS A 544 -10.75 14.80 10.21
CA LYS A 544 -10.43 13.56 9.50
C LYS A 544 -10.56 12.37 10.45
N LEU A 545 -11.57 11.54 10.26
CA LEU A 545 -11.85 10.36 11.06
C LEU A 545 -11.52 9.09 10.30
N CYS A 546 -10.63 8.26 10.83
CA CYS A 546 -10.42 6.91 10.32
C CYS A 546 -11.26 5.90 11.11
N VAL A 547 -12.00 5.06 10.38
CA VAL A 547 -12.83 3.99 10.90
C VAL A 547 -12.68 2.74 10.03
N LYS A 548 -13.24 1.62 10.47
CA LYS A 548 -13.36 0.40 9.65
C LYS A 548 -14.56 0.48 8.72
N SER A 549 -14.47 -0.13 7.53
CA SER A 549 -15.55 -0.23 6.56
C SER A 549 -16.83 -0.82 7.19
N TYR A 550 -16.70 -1.80 8.06
CA TYR A 550 -17.79 -2.40 8.83
C TYR A 550 -18.67 -1.37 9.55
N ILE A 551 -18.07 -0.46 10.33
CA ILE A 551 -18.85 0.55 11.07
C ILE A 551 -19.28 1.73 10.16
N PHE A 552 -18.53 2.03 9.10
CA PHE A 552 -18.95 3.01 8.09
C PHE A 552 -20.24 2.58 7.39
N MET A 553 -20.41 1.31 7.08
CA MET A 553 -21.65 0.74 6.50
C MET A 553 -22.85 0.78 7.47
N GLY A 554 -22.65 1.24 8.71
CA GLY A 554 -23.72 1.39 9.71
C GLY A 554 -23.88 0.19 10.64
N CYS A 555 -23.01 -0.80 10.55
CA CYS A 555 -22.99 -1.93 11.48
C CYS A 555 -22.72 -1.45 12.92
N ASP A 556 -23.06 -2.27 13.92
CA ASP A 556 -22.99 -1.92 15.34
C ASP A 556 -23.73 -0.59 15.69
N GLY A 557 -24.66 -0.14 14.82
CA GLY A 557 -25.48 1.07 15.05
C GLY A 557 -24.80 2.39 14.66
N TYR A 558 -23.67 2.37 13.98
CA TYR A 558 -22.95 3.58 13.53
C TYR A 558 -23.60 4.23 12.28
N THR A 559 -24.90 4.49 12.35
CA THR A 559 -25.70 5.02 11.23
C THR A 559 -25.41 6.50 10.89
N MET A 560 -24.70 7.22 11.77
CA MET A 560 -24.38 8.63 11.60
C MET A 560 -23.37 8.92 10.47
N PHE A 561 -22.67 7.89 9.99
CA PHE A 561 -21.72 8.03 8.88
C PHE A 561 -22.40 8.01 7.50
N LYS A 562 -23.70 7.77 7.42
CA LYS A 562 -24.41 7.75 6.15
C LYS A 562 -24.41 9.13 5.47
N GLY A 563 -23.84 9.18 4.25
CA GLY A 563 -23.75 10.41 3.45
C GLY A 563 -22.64 11.38 3.89
N VAL A 564 -21.71 10.91 4.72
CA VAL A 564 -20.49 11.63 5.07
C VAL A 564 -19.51 11.60 3.90
N ASN A 565 -18.72 12.66 3.74
CA ASN A 565 -17.67 12.71 2.72
C ASN A 565 -16.58 11.70 2.99
N VAL A 566 -16.25 10.86 2.01
CA VAL A 566 -15.17 9.88 2.06
C VAL A 566 -13.93 10.52 1.44
N LEU A 567 -12.84 10.62 2.21
CA LEU A 567 -11.56 11.15 1.75
C LEU A 567 -10.68 10.05 1.14
N MET A 568 -10.67 8.86 1.77
CA MET A 568 -10.09 7.64 1.23
C MET A 568 -11.06 6.49 1.50
N ASP A 569 -11.41 5.75 0.48
CA ASP A 569 -12.27 4.56 0.58
C ASP A 569 -11.47 3.33 1.07
N ASP A 570 -12.11 2.19 1.11
CA ASP A 570 -11.53 0.95 1.60
C ASP A 570 -10.50 0.33 0.63
N ASP A 571 -10.53 0.72 -0.63
CA ASP A 571 -9.53 0.32 -1.61
C ASP A 571 -8.29 1.22 -1.58
N ALA A 572 -8.45 2.46 -1.16
CA ALA A 572 -7.37 3.44 -1.06
C ALA A 572 -6.66 3.44 0.31
N CYS A 573 -7.35 3.02 1.37
CA CYS A 573 -6.78 2.97 2.72
C CYS A 573 -5.89 1.73 2.92
N PRO A 574 -4.78 1.86 3.66
CA PRO A 574 -3.95 0.71 4.01
C PRO A 574 -4.73 -0.27 4.90
N GLU A 575 -4.59 -1.56 4.66
CA GLU A 575 -5.22 -2.62 5.45
C GLU A 575 -4.64 -2.67 6.87
N LEU A 576 -5.49 -2.88 7.89
CA LEU A 576 -5.12 -2.78 9.30
C LEU A 576 -3.97 -3.74 9.69
N GLY A 577 -4.03 -4.99 9.27
CA GLY A 577 -3.01 -6.00 9.62
C GLY A 577 -1.66 -5.68 9.00
N ILE A 578 -1.65 -5.19 7.78
CA ILE A 578 -0.43 -4.77 7.06
C ILE A 578 0.16 -3.52 7.70
N THR A 579 -0.69 -2.57 8.09
CA THR A 579 -0.28 -1.35 8.79
C THR A 579 0.50 -1.69 10.07
N LEU A 580 0.02 -2.64 10.88
CA LEU A 580 0.72 -3.09 12.08
C LEU A 580 2.03 -3.83 11.76
N GLN A 581 2.07 -4.65 10.71
CA GLN A 581 3.31 -5.29 10.27
C GLN A 581 4.37 -4.28 9.84
N ASN A 582 3.97 -3.27 9.07
CA ASN A 582 4.87 -2.22 8.61
C ASN A 582 5.43 -1.39 9.78
N HIS A 583 4.62 -1.15 10.82
CA HIS A 583 5.10 -0.54 12.06
C HIS A 583 6.24 -1.35 12.69
N PHE A 584 6.09 -2.67 12.84
CA PHE A 584 7.16 -3.53 13.35
C PHE A 584 8.39 -3.58 12.43
N LYS A 585 8.18 -3.63 11.10
CA LYS A 585 9.28 -3.58 10.12
C LYS A 585 10.08 -2.29 10.26
N ALA A 586 9.41 -1.15 10.42
CA ALA A 586 10.05 0.15 10.62
C ALA A 586 10.95 0.16 11.87
N ILE A 587 10.46 -0.40 12.99
CA ILE A 587 11.24 -0.53 14.24
C ILE A 587 12.44 -1.46 14.04
N ASN A 588 12.25 -2.63 13.41
CA ASN A 588 13.31 -3.64 13.25
C ASN A 588 14.38 -3.20 12.24
N SER A 589 14.02 -2.50 11.16
CA SER A 589 14.98 -1.99 10.17
C SER A 589 15.97 -1.01 10.79
N ARG A 590 15.57 -0.27 11.83
CA ARG A 590 16.47 0.60 12.59
C ARG A 590 17.49 -0.16 13.44
N LYS A 591 17.05 -1.25 14.09
CA LYS A 591 17.93 -2.08 14.94
C LYS A 591 19.08 -2.71 14.14
N CYS A 592 18.84 -3.05 12.87
CA CYS A 592 19.81 -3.75 12.01
C CYS A 592 20.82 -2.83 11.31
N GLY A 593 20.73 -1.51 11.41
CA GLY A 593 21.68 -0.57 10.76
C GLY A 593 21.71 -0.65 9.23
N GLN A 594 20.73 -1.32 8.61
CA GLN A 594 20.65 -1.46 7.16
C GLN A 594 20.22 -0.14 6.54
N ASN A 595 21.06 0.42 5.68
CA ASN A 595 20.71 1.56 4.83
C ASN A 595 19.81 1.09 3.69
N THR A 596 18.51 0.98 3.93
CA THR A 596 17.52 0.80 2.87
C THR A 596 17.10 2.16 2.31
N LYS A 597 16.92 2.24 1.00
CA LYS A 597 16.69 3.52 0.29
C LYS A 597 15.43 4.27 0.74
N HIS A 598 14.42 3.56 1.21
CA HIS A 598 13.16 4.11 1.70
C HIS A 598 12.95 3.97 3.22
N ARG A 599 14.05 3.81 3.95
CA ARG A 599 14.07 3.76 5.42
C ARG A 599 13.37 4.97 6.06
N GLN A 600 13.50 6.15 5.45
CA GLN A 600 12.92 7.38 5.98
C GLN A 600 11.39 7.38 5.89
N SER A 601 10.79 6.88 4.80
CA SER A 601 9.33 6.84 4.63
C SER A 601 8.62 5.99 5.68
N LEU A 602 9.02 4.73 5.84
CA LEU A 602 8.46 3.83 6.87
C LEU A 602 8.63 4.41 8.28
N VAL A 603 9.73 5.13 8.48
CA VAL A 603 10.09 5.75 9.74
C VAL A 603 9.33 7.06 9.96
N THR A 604 9.10 7.87 8.94
CA THR A 604 8.35 9.11 9.02
C THR A 604 6.89 8.85 9.34
N LEU A 605 6.30 7.82 8.72
CA LEU A 605 4.93 7.38 9.00
C LEU A 605 4.80 6.82 10.43
N SER A 606 5.78 6.05 10.90
CA SER A 606 5.83 5.57 12.29
C SER A 606 6.15 6.66 13.32
N ARG A 607 6.72 7.81 12.89
CA ARG A 607 7.22 8.88 13.75
C ARG A 607 6.16 9.74 14.41
N ARG A 608 5.02 9.94 13.75
CA ARG A 608 4.11 10.99 14.19
C ARG A 608 3.49 10.70 15.55
N HIS A 609 3.32 9.41 15.91
CA HIS A 609 2.52 9.06 17.08
C HIS A 609 2.94 7.78 17.85
N SER A 610 4.07 7.12 17.56
CA SER A 610 4.48 5.93 18.35
C SER A 610 4.90 6.33 19.75
N LEU A 611 4.15 5.89 20.75
CA LEU A 611 4.55 5.89 22.15
C LEU A 611 5.64 4.82 22.36
N VAL A 612 6.86 5.17 22.06
CA VAL A 612 8.04 4.38 22.40
C VAL A 612 8.63 4.99 23.68
N GLN A 613 8.50 4.31 24.79
CA GLN A 613 9.30 4.64 25.98
C GLN A 613 10.71 4.10 25.73
N CYS A 614 11.67 4.99 25.52
CA CYS A 614 13.06 4.66 25.74
C CYS A 614 13.25 4.59 27.26
N LEU A 615 13.44 3.39 27.77
CA LEU A 615 13.92 3.20 29.15
C LEU A 615 15.38 3.69 29.16
N ASP A 616 15.57 4.92 29.64
CA ASP A 616 16.89 5.33 30.10
C ASP A 616 17.31 4.32 31.16
N SER A 617 18.36 3.53 30.88
CA SER A 617 19.04 2.78 31.90
C SER A 617 19.38 3.76 33.03
N MET A 618 18.81 3.54 34.21
CA MET A 618 19.18 4.24 35.42
C MET A 618 20.62 3.90 35.74
N ASP A 619 21.56 4.62 35.17
CA ASP A 619 22.85 4.81 35.80
C ASP A 619 22.71 5.93 36.80
N LEU A 620 22.63 5.53 38.05
CA LEU A 620 22.85 6.36 39.20
C LEU A 620 24.29 6.90 39.15
N ASP A 621 24.44 8.22 39.22
CA ASP A 621 25.67 9.01 39.37
C ASP A 621 26.33 9.57 38.12
N GLY A 622 25.95 10.84 37.78
CA GLY A 622 26.73 11.78 37.01
C GLY A 622 25.90 12.82 36.26
N PRO A 623 26.28 14.10 36.27
CA PRO A 623 25.49 15.14 35.59
C PRO A 623 25.67 15.05 34.07
N SER A 624 24.61 14.67 33.35
CA SER A 624 24.56 14.62 31.89
C SER A 624 24.55 16.02 31.27
N PRO A 625 25.35 16.27 30.24
CA PRO A 625 25.30 17.53 29.50
C PRO A 625 24.05 17.59 28.63
N ILE A 626 23.21 18.57 28.87
CA ILE A 626 22.05 18.93 28.05
C ILE A 626 22.55 19.34 26.66
N ARG A 627 22.39 18.49 25.65
CA ARG A 627 22.57 18.88 24.25
C ARG A 627 21.34 19.67 23.77
N LYS A 628 21.57 20.95 23.51
CA LYS A 628 20.61 21.85 22.86
C LYS A 628 20.43 21.43 21.40
N LEU A 629 19.22 21.00 21.05
CA LEU A 629 18.80 20.92 19.65
C LEU A 629 18.39 22.31 19.18
N SER A 630 19.13 22.85 18.23
CA SER A 630 18.79 24.08 17.54
C SER A 630 17.88 23.75 16.35
N VAL A 631 16.58 23.86 16.55
CA VAL A 631 15.66 24.25 15.49
C VAL A 631 15.41 25.73 15.74
N GLY A 632 15.76 26.55 14.77
CA GLY A 632 15.68 27.99 14.90
C GLY A 632 14.28 28.47 15.27
N HIS A 633 14.16 28.99 16.41
CA HIS A 633 13.66 30.22 16.95
C HIS A 633 13.26 30.09 18.42
N HIS A 634 14.00 30.88 19.22
CA HIS A 634 13.72 31.37 20.57
C HIS A 634 13.84 30.42 21.78
N ASN A 635 15.05 30.40 22.33
CA ASN A 635 15.32 30.04 23.73
C ASN A 635 14.71 31.06 24.70
N LYS A 636 13.95 30.58 25.67
CA LYS A 636 13.96 31.15 27.02
C LYS A 636 13.99 30.02 28.04
N SER A 637 15.04 30.03 28.85
CA SER A 637 15.18 29.23 30.08
C SER A 637 14.08 29.58 31.08
N MET A 638 13.33 28.58 31.55
CA MET A 638 12.55 28.65 32.76
C MET A 638 13.25 27.84 33.84
N ASP A 639 13.66 28.50 34.91
CA ASP A 639 14.00 27.90 36.18
C ASP A 639 12.72 27.31 36.82
N LEU A 640 12.69 26.01 36.98
CA LEU A 640 11.66 25.30 37.73
C LEU A 640 12.25 24.83 39.05
N SER A 641 12.05 25.61 40.08
CA SER A 641 12.18 25.18 41.48
C SER A 641 10.81 24.82 42.05
N HIS A 642 10.71 23.56 42.51
CA HIS A 642 9.72 22.95 43.40
C HIS A 642 8.34 22.56 42.86
N GLY A 643 8.12 21.27 42.86
CA GLY A 643 6.82 20.64 43.09
C GLY A 643 6.39 19.60 42.05
N ASN A 644 6.36 18.36 42.48
CA ASN A 644 5.71 17.17 41.83
C ASN A 644 5.92 16.98 40.36
N SER A 645 6.93 16.21 40.01
CA SER A 645 7.14 15.68 38.68
C SER A 645 6.04 14.69 38.30
N GLN A 646 4.94 15.15 37.73
CA GLN A 646 4.25 14.34 36.71
C GLN A 646 5.21 14.23 35.54
N LYS A 647 5.78 13.04 35.31
CA LYS A 647 6.55 12.74 34.11
C LYS A 647 5.62 13.01 32.93
N MET A 648 5.83 14.10 32.20
CA MET A 648 5.23 14.26 30.90
C MET A 648 5.70 13.10 30.04
N LEU A 649 4.77 12.31 29.54
CA LEU A 649 5.02 11.29 28.53
C LEU A 649 5.60 11.98 27.29
N ARG A 650 6.90 11.86 27.12
CA ARG A 650 7.62 12.45 26.02
C ARG A 650 7.34 11.60 24.77
N ARG A 651 6.77 12.19 23.74
CA ARG A 651 6.72 11.54 22.42
C ARG A 651 8.16 11.24 22.00
N ALA A 652 8.44 9.99 21.63
CA ALA A 652 9.77 9.59 21.24
C ALA A 652 10.25 10.41 20.04
N SER A 653 11.43 11.05 20.18
CA SER A 653 12.10 11.69 19.08
C SER A 653 12.83 10.62 18.24
N LEU A 654 13.26 11.00 17.03
CA LEU A 654 14.13 10.15 16.20
C LEU A 654 15.40 9.70 16.91
N ASP A 655 16.00 10.61 17.69
CA ASP A 655 17.22 10.36 18.44
C ASP A 655 16.99 9.34 19.55
N ASP A 656 15.79 9.33 20.16
CA ASP A 656 15.40 8.34 21.17
C ASP A 656 15.25 6.92 20.54
N LEU A 657 14.89 6.85 19.26
CA LEU A 657 14.78 5.60 18.51
C LEU A 657 16.12 5.08 17.95
N GLU A 658 17.13 5.93 17.89
CA GLU A 658 18.50 5.56 17.47
C GLU A 658 19.30 4.88 18.60
N GLN A 659 18.85 4.98 19.85
CA GLN A 659 19.46 4.28 20.97
C GLN A 659 18.96 2.83 21.05
N SER A 660 19.84 1.93 21.33
CA SER A 660 19.85 0.50 20.97
C SER A 660 18.85 -0.45 21.64
N SER A 661 17.79 0.02 22.32
CA SER A 661 16.80 -0.88 22.95
C SER A 661 15.41 -0.23 23.06
N CYS A 662 14.75 0.01 21.90
CA CYS A 662 13.34 0.41 21.93
C CYS A 662 12.45 -0.81 22.11
N GLU A 663 11.86 -0.94 23.28
CA GLU A 663 10.76 -1.85 23.56
C GLU A 663 9.45 -1.07 23.54
N LEU A 664 8.41 -1.67 22.96
CA LEU A 664 7.08 -1.05 22.93
C LEU A 664 6.44 -1.18 24.32
N ALA A 665 5.99 -0.06 24.86
CA ALA A 665 5.34 0.01 26.18
C ALA A 665 4.05 0.83 26.14
N PRO A 666 3.01 0.42 25.39
CA PRO A 666 1.75 1.16 25.35
C PRO A 666 1.08 1.20 26.72
N GLN A 667 0.56 2.36 27.09
CA GLN A 667 -0.01 2.64 28.40
C GLN A 667 -1.48 3.05 28.26
N LEU A 668 -2.21 3.03 29.38
CA LEU A 668 -3.50 3.70 29.49
C LEU A 668 -3.25 5.21 29.65
N GLU A 669 -3.90 6.01 28.81
CA GLU A 669 -3.71 7.46 28.76
C GLU A 669 -4.95 8.24 29.21
N HIS A 670 -5.95 7.53 29.74
CA HIS A 670 -7.24 8.09 30.13
C HIS A 670 -8.00 8.74 28.97
N ARG A 671 -7.90 8.12 27.76
CA ARG A 671 -8.65 8.54 26.57
C ARG A 671 -10.14 8.30 26.74
N ILE A 672 -10.52 7.27 27.50
CA ILE A 672 -11.91 6.90 27.79
C ILE A 672 -12.12 6.88 29.30
N VAL A 673 -12.77 7.92 29.82
CA VAL A 673 -12.96 8.12 31.25
C VAL A 673 -14.40 7.80 31.63
N MET A 674 -14.58 6.89 32.60
CA MET A 674 -15.89 6.61 33.14
C MET A 674 -16.20 7.57 34.27
N ILE A 675 -17.30 8.32 34.21
CA ILE A 675 -17.77 9.23 35.24
C ILE A 675 -18.36 8.41 36.39
N GLN A 676 -17.78 8.53 37.58
CA GLN A 676 -18.17 7.74 38.75
C GLN A 676 -19.39 8.32 39.48
N ASN A 677 -19.51 9.65 39.51
CA ASN A 677 -20.57 10.39 40.20
C ASN A 677 -20.61 11.86 39.73
N GLU A 678 -21.58 12.62 40.19
CA GLU A 678 -21.74 14.03 39.83
C GLU A 678 -20.56 14.90 40.25
N GLU A 679 -19.91 14.57 41.37
CA GLU A 679 -18.72 15.31 41.83
C GLU A 679 -17.55 15.11 40.86
N HIS A 680 -17.32 13.88 40.42
CA HIS A 680 -16.30 13.59 39.37
C HIS A 680 -16.61 14.33 38.06
N HIS A 681 -17.89 14.40 37.66
CA HIS A 681 -18.30 15.17 36.45
C HIS A 681 -17.96 16.66 36.63
N ARG A 682 -18.30 17.26 37.80
CA ARG A 682 -17.97 18.66 38.10
C ARG A 682 -16.46 18.92 38.10
N GLN A 683 -15.66 17.98 38.63
CA GLN A 683 -14.20 18.10 38.62
C GLN A 683 -13.63 18.09 37.20
N LEU A 684 -14.17 17.27 36.29
CA LEU A 684 -13.75 17.24 34.90
C LEU A 684 -14.09 18.57 34.19
N LEU A 685 -15.28 19.14 34.44
CA LEU A 685 -15.66 20.43 33.86
C LEU A 685 -14.79 21.57 34.44
N TYR A 686 -14.48 21.56 35.74
CA TYR A 686 -13.59 22.54 36.36
C TYR A 686 -12.17 22.46 35.81
N LYS A 687 -11.67 21.24 35.54
CA LYS A 687 -10.36 21.03 34.88
C LYS A 687 -10.35 21.66 33.50
N LYS A 688 -11.43 21.50 32.71
CA LYS A 688 -11.60 22.14 31.40
C LYS A 688 -11.54 23.67 31.52
N GLU A 689 -12.35 24.28 32.42
CA GLU A 689 -12.38 25.73 32.58
C GLU A 689 -11.00 26.29 32.95
N THR A 690 -10.29 25.59 33.85
CA THR A 690 -8.94 25.96 34.23
C THR A 690 -7.94 25.86 33.09
N GLN A 691 -8.05 24.85 32.27
CA GLN A 691 -7.19 24.66 31.11
C GLN A 691 -7.41 25.77 30.05
N ILE A 692 -8.66 26.10 29.74
CA ILE A 692 -9.03 27.18 28.82
C ILE A 692 -8.52 28.54 29.37
N MET A 693 -8.67 28.79 30.68
CA MET A 693 -8.20 30.03 31.30
C MET A 693 -6.67 30.15 31.18
N ASN A 694 -5.94 29.07 31.42
CA ASN A 694 -4.48 29.06 31.32
C ASN A 694 -3.99 29.26 29.86
N SER A 695 -4.63 28.64 28.86
CA SER A 695 -4.29 28.86 27.45
C SER A 695 -4.53 30.30 27.01
N THR A 696 -5.67 30.89 27.41
CA THR A 696 -5.99 32.30 27.11
C THR A 696 -4.98 33.27 27.75
N ILE A 697 -4.49 32.99 28.97
CA ILE A 697 -3.47 33.79 29.62
C ILE A 697 -2.14 33.71 28.86
N THR A 698 -1.76 32.52 28.42
CA THR A 698 -0.51 32.30 27.69
C THR A 698 -0.54 33.02 26.34
N GLU A 699 -1.65 32.94 25.60
CA GLU A 699 -1.86 33.66 24.34
C GLU A 699 -1.81 35.18 24.53
N ALA A 700 -2.43 35.70 25.59
CA ALA A 700 -2.39 37.13 25.93
C ALA A 700 -0.97 37.62 26.27
N GLU A 701 -0.20 36.79 26.97
CA GLU A 701 1.20 37.10 27.30
C GLU A 701 2.11 37.07 26.06
N ASP A 702 1.87 36.16 25.13
CA ASP A 702 2.64 36.05 23.88
C ASP A 702 2.26 37.17 22.89
N ASP A 703 1.00 37.58 22.80
CA ASP A 703 0.56 38.75 22.05
C ASP A 703 1.13 40.05 22.65
N TYR A 704 1.17 40.17 23.99
CA TYR A 704 1.82 41.30 24.64
C TYR A 704 3.33 41.36 24.38
N LYS A 705 4.01 40.23 24.37
CA LYS A 705 5.46 40.14 24.05
C LYS A 705 5.71 40.47 22.58
N SER A 706 4.87 40.00 21.66
CA SER A 706 5.01 40.29 20.22
C SER A 706 4.85 41.79 19.92
N ARG A 707 3.92 42.47 20.59
CA ARG A 707 3.71 43.94 20.46
C ARG A 707 4.84 44.78 21.05
N GLN A 708 5.62 44.27 21.99
CA GLN A 708 6.79 44.98 22.52
C GLN A 708 8.00 44.96 21.57
N PHE A 709 8.07 44.01 20.64
CA PHE A 709 9.16 43.93 19.67
C PHE A 709 8.97 44.79 18.41
N ASP A 710 7.77 45.34 18.17
CA ASP A 710 7.49 46.17 17.01
C ASP A 710 7.77 47.70 17.22
N PHE A 711 8.24 48.09 18.39
CA PHE A 711 8.66 49.49 18.64
C PHE A 711 10.07 49.72 18.04
N LYS A 712 10.14 50.08 16.75
CA LYS A 712 11.35 50.68 16.17
C LYS A 712 11.51 52.10 16.72
N PRO A 713 12.61 52.46 17.36
CA PRO A 713 12.89 53.87 17.69
C PRO A 713 13.01 54.66 16.40
N GLY A 714 12.24 55.72 16.31
CA GLY A 714 12.31 56.68 15.19
C GLY A 714 13.69 57.36 15.14
N PRO A 715 14.08 57.90 13.96
CA PRO A 715 15.39 58.50 13.80
C PRO A 715 15.58 59.71 14.73
N GLU A 716 16.70 59.71 15.45
CA GLU A 716 17.16 60.85 16.22
C GLU A 716 17.29 62.09 15.33
N VAL A 717 16.54 63.12 15.68
CA VAL A 717 16.70 64.47 15.08
C VAL A 717 17.87 65.11 15.78
N GLU A 718 19.02 65.19 15.09
CA GLU A 718 20.12 66.04 15.48
C GLU A 718 19.67 67.50 15.55
N ARG A 719 19.64 68.09 16.75
CA ARG A 719 19.56 69.54 16.93
C ARG A 719 20.99 70.09 17.00
N ASN A 720 21.35 70.73 15.91
CA ASN A 720 22.47 71.64 15.92
C ASN A 720 22.11 72.89 16.75
N ILE A 721 22.87 73.15 17.80
CA ILE A 721 23.27 74.47 18.29
C ILE A 721 24.73 74.37 18.68
#